data_282eb283d6e9926fefd259ec9b38ff80
#
_entry.id   282eb283d6e9926fefd259ec9b38ff80
#
_cell.length_a   1.000
_cell.length_b   1.000
_cell.length_c   1.000
_cell.angle_alpha   90.00
_cell.angle_beta   90.00
_cell.angle_gamma   90.00
#
_symmetry.space_group_name_H-M   'P 1'
#
loop_
_entity.id
_entity.type
_entity.pdbx_description
1 polymer ?
#
loop_
_entity_poly.entity_id
_entity_poly.type
_entity_poly.pdbx_seq_one_letter_code
_entity_poly.pdbx_strand_id
1 'polypeptide(L)'
;MLILGACASHKKNFFSKTYHNTTARYNAFFIANEDIRQVDEAIKTSHKNNYNKILGVFYDIDSSTIDGVRSQLDDAIVKASLSIQRHENSDWVYPSYYLVGKARYYGGDFVNAIETFKYINKFSEDKDVRHQALIALMRSFIDYGEQSNAVEVADFIKKENLNKENMRDFLLTKAYLFHIREDYDNMVRNLSQAVEIEPKKKFRARYYFILGQVYQHLGFEGEAYNFYRKCLKSNPEYELSFYAKLNLAQVTQLDQKVDLKKIRGYFTKLLKDDKNREFVDRIYYEMANFEIKHNDPDLAVEYLKSSLAASVNNPRQKGYAYLKLGELYYDLYKDYELAQAYYDSTVAVLPQDEDRFEAIKERSEILTDFVAQLHTIQLQDSLLALSEMDKADLQELLDDYVEEQERLEKEQEREARKLARQTTSATSSMERGGFANPFGVDDNNMTEGNTWYFYNLAAVSTGRTQFLSRWGNRPLEDNWRRSQRQATIALKPDESLITTDTLNVEEVENQEISESGDKTAALMATIPMTEDAKAVSLKLIEDAYFKLGGIYNFQLEEKENAIEIYEKLLSRFPGSEHEAETLYLLYLIYKPVNETTSESYKQKLIDTYPKSVYAKLAINPNYREESNETAQRLQRLYKIAYDYYTQEDFNQAKLLVSRGLQQYPDNEFSDQLRILGILIDGKIEGQYKYQYELQQFIENYPESKYLEYANSLLDASRDFKTKELQRKGAQYIAYFDQPHFFIFVYPNLGSFAELIPALIENFINEKYANQNLKTGNLLLNEGFSIVLVNKFETKDEAMQFYEGFNTSDLMLPQDEKINFENFVITEDNFQILYQTKKTENYLKFFKEKYTE
;
A
#
# COMPACT_ATOMS: atom_id res chain seq x y z
N MET A 1 17.18 69.41 18.81
CA MET A 1 16.24 68.75 19.72
C MET A 1 15.73 67.49 19.01
N LEU A 2 16.42 66.36 19.21
CA LEU A 2 16.06 65.07 18.65
C LEU A 2 14.98 64.43 19.54
N ILE A 3 13.77 64.40 19.03
CA ILE A 3 12.68 63.67 19.71
C ILE A 3 12.91 62.20 19.49
N LEU A 4 13.52 61.54 20.46
CA LEU A 4 13.54 60.08 20.54
C LEU A 4 12.12 59.64 20.94
N GLY A 5 11.24 59.51 19.95
CA GLY A 5 9.97 58.85 20.13
C GLY A 5 10.21 57.37 20.38
N ALA A 6 10.18 56.93 21.64
CA ALA A 6 10.06 55.52 22.00
C ALA A 6 8.82 54.96 21.32
N CYS A 7 9.00 54.13 20.31
CA CYS A 7 7.90 53.43 19.67
C CYS A 7 7.29 52.46 20.66
N ALA A 8 6.25 52.83 21.37
CA ALA A 8 5.42 51.92 22.12
C ALA A 8 4.68 51.06 21.10
N SER A 9 5.03 49.75 21.03
CA SER A 9 4.51 48.78 20.06
C SER A 9 2.98 48.70 20.03
N HIS A 10 2.32 49.14 21.09
CA HIS A 10 0.85 49.07 21.28
C HIS A 10 0.08 50.32 20.83
N LYS A 11 0.74 51.41 20.36
CA LYS A 11 0.00 52.57 19.90
C LYS A 11 -0.47 52.44 18.45
N LYS A 12 -1.78 52.31 18.24
CA LYS A 12 -2.45 52.22 16.93
C LYS A 12 -2.58 53.61 16.25
N ASN A 13 -1.47 54.38 16.05
CA ASN A 13 -1.49 55.59 15.26
C ASN A 13 -0.95 55.40 13.87
N PHE A 14 -1.24 56.30 12.95
CA PHE A 14 -0.85 56.22 11.53
C PHE A 14 0.66 56.06 11.34
N PHE A 15 1.48 56.76 12.07
CA PHE A 15 2.95 56.65 11.96
C PHE A 15 3.47 55.32 12.48
N SER A 16 2.94 54.81 13.59
CA SER A 16 3.28 53.51 14.12
C SER A 16 2.89 52.41 13.13
N LYS A 17 1.66 52.48 12.60
CA LYS A 17 1.19 51.50 11.63
C LYS A 17 2.06 51.51 10.35
N THR A 18 2.42 52.69 9.82
CA THR A 18 3.29 52.84 8.64
C THR A 18 4.69 52.27 8.89
N TYR A 19 5.25 52.54 10.08
CA TYR A 19 6.55 51.98 10.48
C TYR A 19 6.48 50.43 10.56
N HIS A 20 5.48 49.91 11.27
CA HIS A 20 5.32 48.46 11.41
C HIS A 20 5.05 47.77 10.06
N ASN A 21 4.24 48.36 9.21
CA ASN A 21 3.97 47.85 7.87
C ASN A 21 5.24 47.80 7.01
N THR A 22 6.02 48.87 7.02
CA THR A 22 7.25 48.91 6.24
C THR A 22 8.28 47.93 6.76
N THR A 23 8.47 47.92 8.08
CA THR A 23 9.47 47.04 8.71
C THR A 23 9.09 45.57 8.60
N ALA A 24 7.82 45.22 8.83
CA ALA A 24 7.36 43.84 8.65
C ALA A 24 7.56 43.38 7.21
N ARG A 25 7.08 44.17 6.23
CA ARG A 25 7.11 43.83 4.81
C ARG A 25 8.50 43.57 4.27
N TYR A 26 9.46 44.41 4.59
CA TYR A 26 10.79 44.39 3.98
C TYR A 26 11.87 43.69 4.81
N ASN A 27 11.52 43.14 5.95
CA ASN A 27 12.43 42.34 6.78
C ASN A 27 11.93 40.90 6.96
N ALA A 28 11.42 40.58 8.14
CA ALA A 28 11.10 39.20 8.54
C ALA A 28 10.06 38.55 7.65
N PHE A 29 8.99 39.27 7.25
CA PHE A 29 8.02 38.78 6.28
C PHE A 29 8.64 38.47 4.91
N PHE A 30 9.47 39.42 4.41
CA PHE A 30 10.12 39.21 3.11
C PHE A 30 11.02 37.99 3.10
N ILE A 31 11.83 37.79 4.15
CA ILE A 31 12.71 36.63 4.26
C ILE A 31 11.89 35.35 4.29
N ALA A 32 10.89 35.26 5.18
CA ALA A 32 10.01 34.10 5.25
C ALA A 32 9.31 33.78 3.92
N ASN A 33 8.88 34.81 3.20
CA ASN A 33 8.25 34.66 1.89
C ASN A 33 9.25 34.17 0.83
N GLU A 34 10.49 34.62 0.91
CA GLU A 34 11.56 34.16 0.02
C GLU A 34 11.94 32.71 0.31
N ASP A 35 12.01 32.30 1.58
CA ASP A 35 12.23 30.91 1.97
C ASP A 35 11.12 30.00 1.42
N ILE A 36 9.86 30.38 1.58
CA ILE A 36 8.73 29.64 1.00
C ILE A 36 8.80 29.60 -0.53
N ARG A 37 9.24 30.66 -1.19
CA ARG A 37 9.43 30.68 -2.64
C ARG A 37 10.52 29.72 -3.09
N GLN A 38 11.62 29.61 -2.31
CA GLN A 38 12.69 28.64 -2.58
C GLN A 38 12.19 27.22 -2.40
N VAL A 39 11.36 26.96 -1.37
CA VAL A 39 10.70 25.65 -1.17
C VAL A 39 9.78 25.32 -2.35
N ASP A 40 8.93 26.26 -2.80
CA ASP A 40 8.08 26.06 -3.98
C ASP A 40 8.90 25.69 -5.23
N GLU A 41 10.06 26.33 -5.45
CA GLU A 41 10.93 26.00 -6.59
C GLU A 41 11.66 24.68 -6.40
N ALA A 42 12.07 24.32 -5.17
CA ALA A 42 12.68 23.05 -4.87
C ALA A 42 11.70 21.89 -5.13
N ILE A 43 10.46 21.98 -4.63
CA ILE A 43 9.40 20.98 -4.88
C ILE A 43 9.18 20.80 -6.38
N LYS A 44 9.10 21.90 -7.13
CA LYS A 44 8.90 21.85 -8.57
C LYS A 44 10.09 21.21 -9.30
N THR A 45 11.31 21.47 -8.84
CA THR A 45 12.54 20.98 -9.49
C THR A 45 12.83 19.52 -9.17
N SER A 46 12.53 19.09 -7.95
CA SER A 46 12.70 17.69 -7.54
C SER A 46 11.62 16.76 -8.12
N HIS A 47 10.43 17.29 -8.36
CA HIS A 47 9.30 16.50 -8.85
C HIS A 47 9.56 15.91 -10.24
N LYS A 48 9.45 14.60 -10.35
CA LYS A 48 9.51 13.85 -11.61
C LYS A 48 8.11 13.47 -12.05
N ASN A 49 7.67 13.99 -13.19
CA ASN A 49 6.35 13.66 -13.71
C ASN A 49 6.28 12.20 -14.17
N ASN A 50 5.23 11.50 -13.73
CA ASN A 50 4.87 10.20 -14.29
C ASN A 50 3.84 10.39 -15.42
N TYR A 51 4.31 10.48 -16.65
CA TYR A 51 3.45 10.70 -17.82
C TYR A 51 2.59 9.49 -18.21
N ASN A 52 2.75 8.34 -17.55
CA ASN A 52 1.86 7.18 -17.72
C ASN A 52 0.53 7.35 -16.97
N LYS A 53 0.45 8.32 -16.05
CA LYS A 53 -0.75 8.71 -15.32
C LYS A 53 -1.22 10.09 -15.73
N ILE A 54 -2.45 10.42 -15.38
CA ILE A 54 -2.92 11.81 -15.45
C ILE A 54 -2.07 12.61 -14.46
N LEU A 55 -1.37 13.62 -14.95
CA LEU A 55 -0.51 14.44 -14.10
C LEU A 55 -1.32 15.15 -13.02
N GLY A 56 -0.77 15.26 -11.83
CA GLY A 56 -1.33 16.04 -10.74
C GLY A 56 -1.46 17.52 -11.11
N VAL A 57 -2.54 18.16 -10.66
CA VAL A 57 -2.75 19.61 -10.80
C VAL A 57 -1.63 20.37 -10.09
N PHE A 58 -1.22 19.87 -8.94
CA PHE A 58 -0.06 20.33 -8.18
C PHE A 58 1.10 19.34 -8.31
N TYR A 59 2.28 19.74 -7.90
CA TYR A 59 3.44 18.87 -7.79
C TYR A 59 3.36 18.09 -6.48
N ASP A 60 3.66 16.80 -6.51
CA ASP A 60 3.73 15.96 -5.32
C ASP A 60 4.94 16.33 -4.48
N ILE A 61 4.79 16.21 -3.17
CA ILE A 61 5.82 16.53 -2.18
C ILE A 61 6.26 15.19 -1.56
N ASP A 62 7.45 14.75 -1.90
CA ASP A 62 8.04 13.55 -1.32
C ASP A 62 8.85 13.84 -0.04
N SER A 63 9.06 12.81 0.77
CA SER A 63 9.80 12.92 2.04
C SER A 63 11.23 13.41 1.83
N SER A 64 11.88 13.02 0.74
CA SER A 64 13.27 13.42 0.45
C SER A 64 13.36 14.91 0.12
N THR A 65 12.38 15.44 -0.59
CA THR A 65 12.26 16.87 -0.86
C THR A 65 12.00 17.66 0.42
N ILE A 66 11.09 17.17 1.29
CA ILE A 66 10.82 17.79 2.60
C ILE A 66 12.11 17.86 3.43
N ASP A 67 12.84 16.77 3.53
CA ASP A 67 14.10 16.73 4.30
C ASP A 67 15.14 17.71 3.73
N GLY A 68 15.22 17.83 2.42
CA GLY A 68 16.12 18.76 1.74
C GLY A 68 15.81 20.24 1.97
N VAL A 69 14.55 20.59 2.25
CA VAL A 69 14.10 21.98 2.48
C VAL A 69 13.68 22.26 3.93
N ARG A 70 13.86 21.31 4.85
CA ARG A 70 13.44 21.44 6.25
C ARG A 70 13.99 22.67 6.92
N SER A 71 15.27 22.99 6.70
CA SER A 71 15.90 24.19 7.25
C SER A 71 15.23 25.49 6.77
N GLN A 72 14.86 25.56 5.50
CA GLN A 72 14.13 26.71 4.94
C GLN A 72 12.71 26.82 5.50
N LEU A 73 12.03 25.68 5.70
CA LEU A 73 10.70 25.67 6.32
C LEU A 73 10.75 26.16 7.78
N ASP A 74 11.73 25.71 8.54
CA ASP A 74 11.91 26.12 9.94
C ASP A 74 12.27 27.61 10.01
N ASP A 75 13.17 28.11 9.16
CA ASP A 75 13.54 29.52 9.11
C ASP A 75 12.34 30.40 8.69
N ALA A 76 11.56 29.96 7.72
CA ALA A 76 10.32 30.64 7.33
C ALA A 76 9.34 30.76 8.51
N ILE A 77 9.15 29.69 9.30
CA ILE A 77 8.30 29.74 10.51
C ILE A 77 8.85 30.73 11.52
N VAL A 78 10.15 30.68 11.80
CA VAL A 78 10.81 31.59 12.75
C VAL A 78 10.69 33.04 12.30
N LYS A 79 11.01 33.34 11.05
CA LYS A 79 10.94 34.70 10.50
C LYS A 79 9.50 35.25 10.46
N ALA A 80 8.56 34.44 9.97
CA ALA A 80 7.16 34.85 9.97
C ALA A 80 6.63 35.06 11.39
N SER A 81 6.98 34.22 12.34
CA SER A 81 6.62 34.38 13.76
C SER A 81 7.24 35.65 14.38
N LEU A 82 8.48 35.98 14.05
CA LEU A 82 9.09 37.25 14.44
C LEU A 82 8.36 38.46 13.84
N SER A 83 7.89 38.38 12.60
CA SER A 83 7.07 39.43 11.99
C SER A 83 5.78 39.64 12.75
N ILE A 84 5.09 38.56 13.15
CA ILE A 84 3.85 38.60 13.93
C ILE A 84 4.10 39.24 15.31
N GLN A 85 5.09 38.72 16.04
CA GLN A 85 5.38 39.15 17.40
C GLN A 85 5.84 40.61 17.50
N ARG A 86 6.69 41.05 16.58
CA ARG A 86 7.26 42.40 16.64
C ARG A 86 6.39 43.49 16.01
N HIS A 87 5.45 43.08 15.17
CA HIS A 87 4.66 44.00 14.35
C HIS A 87 3.16 43.74 14.43
N GLU A 88 2.62 43.54 15.66
CA GLU A 88 1.21 43.21 15.93
C GLU A 88 0.18 44.19 15.29
N ASN A 89 0.57 45.43 15.06
CA ASN A 89 -0.25 46.48 14.43
C ASN A 89 -0.09 46.55 12.91
N SER A 90 0.66 45.63 12.28
CA SER A 90 0.92 45.61 10.85
C SER A 90 -0.18 44.86 10.08
N ASP A 91 -0.47 45.31 8.88
CA ASP A 91 -1.32 44.58 7.94
C ASP A 91 -0.67 43.27 7.47
N TRP A 92 0.63 43.03 7.77
CA TRP A 92 1.39 41.84 7.41
C TRP A 92 1.30 40.71 8.46
N VAL A 93 0.56 40.90 9.53
CA VAL A 93 0.37 39.89 10.58
C VAL A 93 -0.27 38.62 10.02
N TYR A 94 -1.44 38.75 9.41
CA TYR A 94 -2.14 37.59 8.84
C TYR A 94 -1.47 36.99 7.59
N PRO A 95 -0.88 37.82 6.68
CA PRO A 95 0.02 37.26 5.67
C PRO A 95 1.21 36.48 6.25
N SER A 96 1.77 36.93 7.41
CA SER A 96 2.83 36.13 8.08
C SER A 96 2.31 34.81 8.66
N TYR A 97 1.11 34.79 9.28
CA TYR A 97 0.46 33.54 9.67
C TYR A 97 0.22 32.62 8.48
N TYR A 98 -0.13 33.16 7.32
CA TYR A 98 -0.30 32.37 6.10
C TYR A 98 1.01 31.67 5.70
N LEU A 99 2.16 32.36 5.79
CA LEU A 99 3.47 31.73 5.55
C LEU A 99 3.78 30.65 6.56
N VAL A 100 3.46 30.85 7.86
CA VAL A 100 3.60 29.81 8.89
C VAL A 100 2.74 28.58 8.55
N GLY A 101 1.48 28.79 8.18
CA GLY A 101 0.58 27.70 7.79
C GLY A 101 1.09 26.96 6.55
N LYS A 102 1.61 27.71 5.56
CA LYS A 102 2.16 27.12 4.32
C LYS A 102 3.45 26.34 4.59
N ALA A 103 4.33 26.83 5.47
CA ALA A 103 5.53 26.12 5.88
C ALA A 103 5.22 24.81 6.61
N ARG A 104 4.25 24.83 7.52
CA ARG A 104 3.75 23.63 8.22
C ARG A 104 3.14 22.62 7.25
N TYR A 105 2.32 23.10 6.32
CA TYR A 105 1.74 22.26 5.29
C TYR A 105 2.81 21.56 4.46
N TYR A 106 3.83 22.27 3.96
CA TYR A 106 4.94 21.66 3.22
C TYR A 106 5.80 20.73 4.07
N GLY A 107 5.91 20.98 5.37
CA GLY A 107 6.60 20.12 6.32
C GLY A 107 5.80 18.86 6.72
N GLY A 108 4.58 18.66 6.19
CA GLY A 108 3.70 17.54 6.54
C GLY A 108 2.95 17.72 7.86
N ASP A 109 3.09 18.85 8.54
CA ASP A 109 2.37 19.16 9.77
C ASP A 109 0.96 19.71 9.45
N PHE A 110 0.13 18.84 8.88
CA PHE A 110 -1.20 19.22 8.42
C PHE A 110 -2.11 19.72 9.53
N VAL A 111 -2.04 19.14 10.72
CA VAL A 111 -2.88 19.52 11.86
C VAL A 111 -2.65 20.98 12.25
N ASN A 112 -1.39 21.37 12.46
CA ASN A 112 -1.06 22.74 12.80
C ASN A 112 -1.24 23.72 11.64
N ALA A 113 -1.07 23.27 10.40
CA ALA A 113 -1.39 24.04 9.20
C ALA A 113 -2.88 24.38 9.13
N ILE A 114 -3.75 23.37 9.29
CA ILE A 114 -5.21 23.51 9.34
C ILE A 114 -5.63 24.49 10.42
N GLU A 115 -5.12 24.37 11.62
CA GLU A 115 -5.45 25.29 12.71
C GLU A 115 -4.96 26.72 12.44
N THR A 116 -3.79 26.86 11.81
CA THR A 116 -3.28 28.17 11.42
C THR A 116 -4.19 28.83 10.37
N PHE A 117 -4.62 28.11 9.36
CA PHE A 117 -5.52 28.65 8.33
C PHE A 117 -6.92 28.97 8.86
N LYS A 118 -7.46 28.15 9.75
CA LYS A 118 -8.71 28.44 10.48
C LYS A 118 -8.59 29.72 11.31
N TYR A 119 -7.45 29.90 11.98
CA TYR A 119 -7.19 31.12 12.77
C TYR A 119 -7.22 32.38 11.87
N ILE A 120 -6.55 32.33 10.70
CA ILE A 120 -6.56 33.44 9.74
C ILE A 120 -8.00 33.74 9.28
N ASN A 121 -8.76 32.71 8.90
CA ASN A 121 -10.14 32.88 8.45
C ASN A 121 -11.02 33.53 9.53
N LYS A 122 -10.79 33.22 10.79
CA LYS A 122 -11.57 33.75 11.91
C LYS A 122 -11.23 35.20 12.26
N PHE A 123 -9.95 35.59 12.18
CA PHE A 123 -9.48 36.83 12.78
C PHE A 123 -8.97 37.87 11.79
N SER A 124 -8.67 37.51 10.55
CA SER A 124 -8.23 38.46 9.54
C SER A 124 -9.39 39.34 9.07
N GLU A 125 -9.18 40.65 9.03
CA GLU A 125 -10.13 41.62 8.43
C GLU A 125 -9.96 41.69 6.91
N ASP A 126 -8.80 41.33 6.38
CA ASP A 126 -8.50 41.29 4.96
C ASP A 126 -9.17 40.08 4.30
N LYS A 127 -10.13 40.35 3.42
CA LYS A 127 -10.89 39.30 2.72
C LYS A 127 -10.01 38.46 1.81
N ASP A 128 -9.05 39.06 1.13
CA ASP A 128 -8.20 38.37 0.18
C ASP A 128 -7.28 37.39 0.90
N VAL A 129 -6.74 37.78 2.07
CA VAL A 129 -5.94 36.89 2.93
C VAL A 129 -6.80 35.76 3.55
N ARG A 130 -8.04 36.06 3.93
CA ARG A 130 -8.99 35.02 4.38
C ARG A 130 -9.27 33.99 3.29
N HIS A 131 -9.51 34.45 2.06
CA HIS A 131 -9.75 33.56 0.93
C HIS A 131 -8.53 32.70 0.63
N GLN A 132 -7.31 33.26 0.65
CA GLN A 132 -6.08 32.49 0.53
C GLN A 132 -5.96 31.40 1.61
N ALA A 133 -6.25 31.75 2.86
CA ALA A 133 -6.22 30.82 3.97
C ALA A 133 -7.27 29.71 3.83
N LEU A 134 -8.48 30.03 3.37
CA LEU A 134 -9.52 29.04 3.12
C LEU A 134 -9.15 28.07 1.98
N ILE A 135 -8.53 28.57 0.93
CA ILE A 135 -8.06 27.73 -0.21
C ILE A 135 -6.94 26.79 0.28
N ALA A 136 -5.98 27.32 1.06
CA ALA A 136 -4.91 26.53 1.65
C ALA A 136 -5.45 25.52 2.68
N LEU A 137 -6.47 25.88 3.46
CA LEU A 137 -7.19 25.00 4.36
C LEU A 137 -7.85 23.84 3.61
N MET A 138 -8.54 24.15 2.51
CA MET A 138 -9.15 23.15 1.65
C MET A 138 -8.10 22.17 1.13
N ARG A 139 -6.95 22.67 0.65
CA ARG A 139 -5.85 21.84 0.16
C ARG A 139 -5.25 20.97 1.28
N SER A 140 -5.07 21.54 2.47
CA SER A 140 -4.56 20.80 3.64
C SER A 140 -5.49 19.65 4.02
N PHE A 141 -6.81 19.82 3.94
CA PHE A 141 -7.77 18.75 4.19
C PHE A 141 -7.71 17.65 3.13
N ILE A 142 -7.50 18.00 1.85
CA ILE A 142 -7.36 17.02 0.78
C ILE A 142 -6.14 16.11 1.04
N ASP A 143 -4.98 16.73 1.31
CA ASP A 143 -3.72 16.00 1.49
C ASP A 143 -3.65 15.27 2.84
N TYR A 144 -4.42 15.73 3.84
CA TYR A 144 -4.60 15.04 5.12
C TYR A 144 -5.61 13.87 5.04
N GLY A 145 -6.31 13.71 3.91
CA GLY A 145 -7.32 12.64 3.70
C GLY A 145 -8.74 13.01 4.12
N GLU A 146 -8.98 14.19 4.69
CA GLU A 146 -10.30 14.67 5.14
C GLU A 146 -11.11 15.31 4.00
N GLN A 147 -11.42 14.55 2.96
CA GLN A 147 -12.09 15.06 1.76
C GLN A 147 -13.47 15.69 2.03
N SER A 148 -14.21 15.21 3.03
CA SER A 148 -15.50 15.79 3.41
C SER A 148 -15.37 17.22 3.92
N ASN A 149 -14.37 17.48 4.76
CA ASN A 149 -14.06 18.83 5.25
C ASN A 149 -13.60 19.74 4.12
N ALA A 150 -12.83 19.22 3.16
CA ALA A 150 -12.44 19.97 1.96
C ALA A 150 -13.66 20.43 1.14
N VAL A 151 -14.69 19.58 1.01
CA VAL A 151 -15.94 19.93 0.32
C VAL A 151 -16.71 21.01 1.08
N GLU A 152 -16.82 20.90 2.41
CA GLU A 152 -17.48 21.94 3.22
C GLU A 152 -16.82 23.30 3.06
N VAL A 153 -15.48 23.34 3.07
CA VAL A 153 -14.71 24.56 2.81
C VAL A 153 -14.94 25.08 1.41
N ALA A 154 -14.98 24.19 0.40
CA ALA A 154 -15.26 24.58 -0.99
C ALA A 154 -16.66 25.21 -1.15
N ASP A 155 -17.68 24.64 -0.49
CA ASP A 155 -19.05 25.18 -0.51
C ASP A 155 -19.17 26.52 0.24
N PHE A 156 -18.33 26.73 1.26
CA PHE A 156 -18.21 28.03 1.91
C PHE A 156 -17.59 29.07 0.97
N ILE A 157 -16.42 28.76 0.39
CA ILE A 157 -15.70 29.64 -0.52
C ILE A 157 -16.56 30.02 -1.74
N LYS A 158 -17.37 29.12 -2.26
CA LYS A 158 -18.26 29.34 -3.40
C LYS A 158 -19.24 30.49 -3.20
N LYS A 159 -19.56 30.84 -1.95
CA LYS A 159 -20.47 31.93 -1.59
C LYS A 159 -19.77 33.28 -1.48
N GLU A 160 -18.44 33.29 -1.47
CA GLU A 160 -17.60 34.46 -1.33
C GLU A 160 -17.27 35.08 -2.70
N ASN A 161 -17.02 36.40 -2.70
CA ASN A 161 -16.60 37.11 -3.91
C ASN A 161 -15.07 37.16 -3.98
N LEU A 162 -14.47 36.20 -4.68
CA LEU A 162 -13.03 36.06 -4.82
C LEU A 162 -12.44 37.05 -5.83
N ASN A 163 -11.24 37.56 -5.57
CA ASN A 163 -10.44 38.19 -6.58
C ASN A 163 -9.96 37.16 -7.63
N LYS A 164 -9.40 37.61 -8.77
CA LYS A 164 -9.00 36.71 -9.85
C LYS A 164 -7.96 35.67 -9.47
N GLU A 165 -7.03 36.02 -8.60
CA GLU A 165 -5.98 35.12 -8.14
C GLU A 165 -6.53 34.04 -7.24
N ASN A 166 -7.27 34.41 -6.21
CA ASN A 166 -7.94 33.49 -5.32
C ASN A 166 -8.96 32.60 -6.06
N MET A 167 -9.68 33.13 -7.05
CA MET A 167 -10.59 32.33 -7.88
C MET A 167 -9.83 31.26 -8.66
N ARG A 168 -8.70 31.60 -9.29
CA ARG A 168 -7.86 30.64 -9.99
C ARG A 168 -7.39 29.54 -9.03
N ASP A 169 -6.83 29.91 -7.88
CA ASP A 169 -6.29 28.97 -6.92
C ASP A 169 -7.37 28.07 -6.29
N PHE A 170 -8.55 28.62 -6.07
CA PHE A 170 -9.72 27.87 -5.67
C PHE A 170 -10.14 26.81 -6.71
N LEU A 171 -10.24 27.22 -7.98
CA LEU A 171 -10.59 26.32 -9.08
C LEU A 171 -9.54 25.22 -9.28
N LEU A 172 -8.24 25.54 -9.14
CA LEU A 172 -7.17 24.54 -9.17
C LEU A 172 -7.27 23.56 -8.00
N THR A 173 -7.55 24.06 -6.80
CA THR A 173 -7.71 23.19 -5.61
C THR A 173 -8.95 22.32 -5.74
N LYS A 174 -10.05 22.82 -6.30
CA LYS A 174 -11.22 21.99 -6.63
C LYS A 174 -10.92 20.94 -7.69
N ALA A 175 -10.20 21.32 -8.75
CA ALA A 175 -9.79 20.34 -9.76
C ALA A 175 -8.91 19.24 -9.15
N TYR A 176 -8.06 19.60 -8.20
CA TYR A 176 -7.25 18.64 -7.43
C TYR A 176 -8.10 17.72 -6.58
N LEU A 177 -9.09 18.23 -5.84
CA LEU A 177 -10.05 17.42 -5.07
C LEU A 177 -10.75 16.39 -5.97
N PHE A 178 -11.22 16.83 -7.14
CA PHE A 178 -11.91 15.94 -8.08
C PHE A 178 -10.96 14.95 -8.74
N HIS A 179 -9.69 15.32 -8.94
CA HIS A 179 -8.66 14.38 -9.39
C HIS A 179 -8.47 13.23 -8.37
N ILE A 180 -8.31 13.55 -7.08
CA ILE A 180 -8.17 12.53 -6.00
C ILE A 180 -9.43 11.64 -5.88
N ARG A 181 -10.60 12.16 -6.25
CA ARG A 181 -11.86 11.41 -6.29
C ARG A 181 -12.14 10.68 -7.60
N GLU A 182 -11.25 10.81 -8.55
CA GLU A 182 -11.42 10.30 -9.91
C GLU A 182 -12.70 10.81 -10.62
N ASP A 183 -13.25 11.94 -10.15
CA ASP A 183 -14.36 12.64 -10.78
C ASP A 183 -13.84 13.54 -11.90
N TYR A 184 -13.54 12.92 -13.02
CA TYR A 184 -12.88 13.60 -14.13
C TYR A 184 -13.76 14.65 -14.82
N ASP A 185 -15.08 14.50 -14.79
CA ASP A 185 -16.00 15.49 -15.36
C ASP A 185 -15.95 16.83 -14.60
N ASN A 186 -15.98 16.77 -13.27
CA ASN A 186 -15.85 17.95 -12.45
C ASN A 186 -14.42 18.49 -12.43
N MET A 187 -13.41 17.62 -12.53
CA MET A 187 -12.01 18.03 -12.70
C MET A 187 -11.84 18.89 -13.95
N VAL A 188 -12.30 18.43 -15.11
CA VAL A 188 -12.24 19.16 -16.38
C VAL A 188 -12.94 20.50 -16.28
N ARG A 189 -14.14 20.54 -15.71
CA ARG A 189 -14.92 21.79 -15.58
C ARG A 189 -14.17 22.86 -14.80
N ASN A 190 -13.60 22.49 -13.66
CA ASN A 190 -12.88 23.44 -12.81
C ASN A 190 -11.51 23.82 -13.39
N LEU A 191 -10.76 22.84 -13.90
CA LEU A 191 -9.45 23.09 -14.49
C LEU A 191 -9.54 23.96 -15.75
N SER A 192 -10.54 23.78 -16.60
CA SER A 192 -10.73 24.60 -17.78
C SER A 192 -10.98 26.06 -17.42
N GLN A 193 -11.80 26.34 -16.40
CA GLN A 193 -12.02 27.69 -15.91
C GLN A 193 -10.76 28.30 -15.29
N ALA A 194 -9.99 27.51 -14.54
CA ALA A 194 -8.74 27.96 -13.94
C ALA A 194 -7.71 28.38 -15.00
N VAL A 195 -7.61 27.63 -16.10
CA VAL A 195 -6.67 27.91 -17.19
C VAL A 195 -6.97 29.24 -17.90
N GLU A 196 -8.23 29.64 -18.01
CA GLU A 196 -8.63 30.93 -18.59
C GLU A 196 -8.14 32.13 -17.75
N ILE A 197 -8.08 31.94 -16.44
CA ILE A 197 -7.63 32.96 -15.48
C ILE A 197 -6.09 33.00 -15.37
N GLU A 198 -5.41 31.88 -15.61
CA GLU A 198 -3.96 31.74 -15.43
C GLU A 198 -3.18 32.65 -16.36
N PRO A 199 -2.41 33.66 -15.85
CA PRO A 199 -1.73 34.65 -16.69
C PRO A 199 -0.47 34.07 -17.34
N LYS A 200 0.23 33.12 -16.72
CA LYS A 200 1.53 32.65 -17.18
C LYS A 200 1.36 31.49 -18.19
N LYS A 201 1.81 31.71 -19.43
CA LYS A 201 1.73 30.71 -20.51
C LYS A 201 2.33 29.36 -20.14
N LYS A 202 3.43 29.33 -19.37
CA LYS A 202 4.11 28.13 -18.94
C LYS A 202 3.20 27.23 -18.05
N PHE A 203 2.47 27.83 -17.10
CA PHE A 203 1.52 27.07 -16.27
C PHE A 203 0.30 26.62 -17.07
N ARG A 204 -0.21 27.46 -17.98
CA ARG A 204 -1.26 27.07 -18.92
C ARG A 204 -0.88 25.84 -19.74
N ALA A 205 0.39 25.72 -20.15
CA ALA A 205 0.85 24.57 -20.90
C ALA A 205 0.65 23.26 -20.12
N ARG A 206 1.01 23.22 -18.83
CA ARG A 206 0.80 22.06 -17.96
C ARG A 206 -0.68 21.73 -17.82
N TYR A 207 -1.50 22.72 -17.53
CA TYR A 207 -2.94 22.49 -17.36
C TYR A 207 -3.64 22.04 -18.65
N TYR A 208 -3.23 22.57 -19.79
CA TYR A 208 -3.71 22.07 -21.09
C TYR A 208 -3.28 20.63 -21.35
N PHE A 209 -2.09 20.26 -20.93
CA PHE A 209 -1.64 18.88 -21.03
C PHE A 209 -2.49 17.93 -20.18
N ILE A 210 -2.74 18.31 -18.92
CA ILE A 210 -3.61 17.56 -18.00
C ILE A 210 -5.01 17.42 -18.59
N LEU A 211 -5.60 18.50 -19.07
CA LEU A 211 -6.90 18.45 -19.74
C LEU A 211 -6.89 17.49 -20.93
N GLY A 212 -5.81 17.50 -21.73
CA GLY A 212 -5.62 16.55 -22.81
C GLY A 212 -5.63 15.10 -22.33
N GLN A 213 -4.90 14.80 -21.24
CA GLN A 213 -4.87 13.45 -20.64
C GLN A 213 -6.25 13.02 -20.11
N VAL A 214 -6.95 13.91 -19.40
CA VAL A 214 -8.28 13.60 -18.87
C VAL A 214 -9.28 13.33 -19.99
N TYR A 215 -9.33 14.16 -21.03
CA TYR A 215 -10.20 13.93 -22.18
C TYR A 215 -9.84 12.65 -22.95
N GLN A 216 -8.53 12.34 -23.05
CA GLN A 216 -8.09 11.09 -23.65
C GLN A 216 -8.53 9.88 -22.82
N HIS A 217 -8.45 9.96 -21.49
CA HIS A 217 -8.90 8.93 -20.56
C HIS A 217 -10.44 8.70 -20.68
N LEU A 218 -11.20 9.79 -20.82
CA LEU A 218 -12.66 9.73 -21.02
C LEU A 218 -13.07 9.31 -22.44
N GLY A 219 -12.11 9.05 -23.35
CA GLY A 219 -12.40 8.66 -24.73
C GLY A 219 -12.76 9.81 -25.67
N PHE A 220 -12.69 11.07 -25.23
CA PHE A 220 -12.97 12.24 -26.06
C PHE A 220 -11.71 12.71 -26.83
N GLU A 221 -11.31 11.91 -27.82
CA GLU A 221 -10.03 12.11 -28.54
C GLU A 221 -9.93 13.45 -29.26
N GLY A 222 -11.03 13.96 -29.79
CA GLY A 222 -11.05 15.26 -30.48
C GLY A 222 -10.74 16.43 -29.57
N GLU A 223 -11.29 16.45 -28.36
CA GLU A 223 -11.00 17.40 -27.29
C GLU A 223 -9.58 17.24 -26.81
N ALA A 224 -9.13 16.01 -26.55
CA ALA A 224 -7.75 15.70 -26.15
C ALA A 224 -6.75 16.26 -27.17
N TYR A 225 -6.99 16.02 -28.46
CA TYR A 225 -6.19 16.58 -29.56
C TYR A 225 -6.10 18.12 -29.51
N ASN A 226 -7.23 18.78 -29.29
CA ASN A 226 -7.29 20.24 -29.19
C ASN A 226 -6.50 20.76 -28.00
N PHE A 227 -6.58 20.10 -26.85
CA PHE A 227 -5.87 20.52 -25.64
C PHE A 227 -4.37 20.25 -25.73
N TYR A 228 -3.91 19.13 -26.30
CA TYR A 228 -2.50 18.91 -26.56
C TYR A 228 -1.92 19.95 -27.54
N ARG A 229 -2.69 20.34 -28.56
CA ARG A 229 -2.27 21.45 -29.44
C ARG A 229 -2.18 22.80 -28.72
N LYS A 230 -3.12 23.09 -27.79
CA LYS A 230 -3.05 24.31 -26.95
C LYS A 230 -1.83 24.28 -26.04
N CYS A 231 -1.50 23.12 -25.47
CA CYS A 231 -0.28 22.89 -24.70
C CYS A 231 0.96 23.29 -25.52
N LEU A 232 1.12 22.71 -26.71
CA LEU A 232 2.26 23.00 -27.60
C LEU A 232 2.36 24.47 -27.99
N LYS A 233 1.23 25.16 -28.22
CA LYS A 233 1.18 26.59 -28.51
C LYS A 233 1.54 27.50 -27.33
N SER A 234 1.50 26.93 -26.11
CA SER A 234 1.81 27.70 -24.87
C SER A 234 3.27 27.67 -24.48
N ASN A 235 4.15 27.19 -25.38
CA ASN A 235 5.61 27.11 -25.19
C ASN A 235 6.00 26.36 -23.91
N PRO A 236 5.62 25.05 -23.80
CA PRO A 236 5.97 24.21 -22.68
C PRO A 236 7.48 23.97 -22.57
N GLU A 237 7.93 23.48 -21.43
CA GLU A 237 9.26 22.90 -21.27
C GLU A 237 9.44 21.71 -22.23
N TYR A 238 10.70 21.38 -22.53
CA TYR A 238 11.00 20.38 -23.57
C TYR A 238 10.31 19.04 -23.33
N GLU A 239 10.42 18.49 -22.11
CA GLU A 239 9.83 17.23 -21.72
C GLU A 239 8.30 17.23 -21.91
N LEU A 240 7.62 18.26 -21.37
CA LEU A 240 6.17 18.41 -21.54
C LEU A 240 5.78 18.57 -23.03
N SER A 241 6.59 19.27 -23.81
CA SER A 241 6.40 19.38 -25.26
C SER A 241 6.54 18.05 -25.97
N PHE A 242 7.51 17.26 -25.54
CA PHE A 242 7.74 15.92 -26.07
C PHE A 242 6.51 15.01 -25.85
N TYR A 243 6.06 14.91 -24.59
CA TYR A 243 4.88 14.08 -24.26
C TYR A 243 3.59 14.62 -24.90
N ALA A 244 3.42 15.92 -25.01
CA ALA A 244 2.27 16.50 -25.71
C ALA A 244 2.26 16.13 -27.20
N LYS A 245 3.41 16.04 -27.85
CA LYS A 245 3.52 15.56 -29.25
C LYS A 245 3.25 14.07 -29.36
N LEU A 246 3.73 13.31 -28.40
CA LEU A 246 3.57 11.86 -28.35
C LEU A 246 2.08 11.50 -28.17
N ASN A 247 1.42 12.08 -27.17
CA ASN A 247 -0.01 11.88 -26.93
C ASN A 247 -0.89 12.43 -28.06
N LEU A 248 -0.47 13.52 -28.70
CA LEU A 248 -1.16 14.04 -29.88
C LEU A 248 -1.22 12.99 -31.01
N ALA A 249 -0.15 12.21 -31.22
CA ALA A 249 -0.16 11.14 -32.19
C ALA A 249 -1.15 10.03 -31.81
N GLN A 250 -1.30 9.72 -30.52
CA GLN A 250 -2.22 8.69 -30.02
C GLN A 250 -3.69 9.05 -30.21
N VAL A 251 -4.03 10.33 -30.03
CA VAL A 251 -5.42 10.83 -30.14
C VAL A 251 -5.77 11.39 -31.52
N THR A 252 -4.88 11.27 -32.48
CA THR A 252 -5.18 11.67 -33.85
C THR A 252 -6.21 10.70 -34.43
N GLN A 253 -7.46 11.16 -34.53
CA GLN A 253 -8.51 10.38 -35.15
C GLN A 253 -8.18 10.09 -36.59
N LEU A 254 -8.14 8.83 -36.93
CA LEU A 254 -8.04 8.33 -38.29
C LEU A 254 -9.43 8.35 -38.89
N ASP A 255 -9.83 9.43 -39.55
CA ASP A 255 -10.86 9.29 -40.56
C ASP A 255 -10.43 8.18 -41.53
N GLN A 256 -11.38 7.39 -42.06
CA GLN A 256 -11.12 6.21 -42.96
C GLN A 256 -10.12 6.45 -44.10
N LYS A 257 -9.62 7.68 -44.24
CA LYS A 257 -8.66 8.13 -45.25
C LYS A 257 -7.29 8.55 -44.70
N VAL A 258 -7.06 8.54 -43.37
CA VAL A 258 -5.75 8.94 -42.84
C VAL A 258 -4.84 7.71 -42.85
N ASP A 259 -3.80 7.84 -43.63
CA ASP A 259 -2.77 6.83 -43.84
C ASP A 259 -2.01 6.55 -42.53
N LEU A 260 -2.26 5.38 -41.90
CA LEU A 260 -1.49 4.86 -40.74
C LEU A 260 0.02 5.08 -40.92
N LYS A 261 0.49 4.99 -42.20
CA LYS A 261 1.86 5.25 -42.58
C LYS A 261 2.31 6.68 -42.19
N LYS A 262 1.43 7.68 -42.19
CA LYS A 262 1.81 9.05 -41.76
C LYS A 262 2.12 9.13 -40.28
N ILE A 263 1.33 8.44 -39.45
CA ILE A 263 1.54 8.43 -37.98
C ILE A 263 2.76 7.58 -37.65
N ARG A 264 2.92 6.40 -38.23
CA ARG A 264 4.15 5.59 -38.15
C ARG A 264 5.37 6.41 -38.58
N GLY A 265 5.24 7.20 -39.67
CA GLY A 265 6.28 8.12 -40.14
C GLY A 265 6.55 9.27 -39.18
N TYR A 266 5.56 9.71 -38.45
CA TYR A 266 5.73 10.71 -37.40
C TYR A 266 6.53 10.16 -36.20
N PHE A 267 6.18 8.98 -35.70
CA PHE A 267 6.97 8.30 -34.65
C PHE A 267 8.42 8.06 -35.10
N THR A 268 8.61 7.62 -36.35
CA THR A 268 9.95 7.45 -36.93
C THR A 268 10.76 8.76 -36.94
N LYS A 269 10.12 9.91 -37.14
CA LYS A 269 10.79 11.22 -37.05
C LYS A 269 11.17 11.55 -35.60
N LEU A 270 10.31 11.19 -34.62
CA LEU A 270 10.64 11.37 -33.20
C LEU A 270 11.83 10.51 -32.79
N LEU A 271 11.93 9.26 -33.26
CA LEU A 271 13.07 8.38 -33.02
C LEU A 271 14.40 8.90 -33.62
N LYS A 272 14.32 9.60 -34.76
CA LYS A 272 15.49 10.15 -35.47
C LYS A 272 15.97 11.51 -34.94
N ASP A 273 15.21 12.16 -34.07
CA ASP A 273 15.58 13.43 -33.47
C ASP A 273 16.49 13.17 -32.26
N ASP A 274 17.77 13.56 -32.36
CA ASP A 274 18.78 13.40 -31.32
C ASP A 274 18.38 13.98 -29.96
N LYS A 275 17.48 14.96 -29.96
CA LYS A 275 16.92 15.53 -28.71
C LYS A 275 16.06 14.55 -27.93
N ASN A 276 15.56 13.50 -28.56
CA ASN A 276 14.70 12.49 -27.96
C ASN A 276 15.47 11.24 -27.53
N ARG A 277 16.79 11.27 -27.54
CA ARG A 277 17.62 10.10 -27.25
C ARG A 277 17.33 9.48 -25.88
N GLU A 278 16.98 10.31 -24.90
CA GLU A 278 16.60 9.87 -23.55
C GLU A 278 15.17 9.29 -23.45
N PHE A 279 14.36 9.46 -24.52
CA PHE A 279 12.95 9.06 -24.56
C PHE A 279 12.66 7.97 -25.59
N VAL A 280 13.67 7.32 -26.12
CA VAL A 280 13.52 6.30 -27.19
C VAL A 280 12.69 5.13 -26.71
N ASP A 281 12.89 4.69 -25.46
CA ASP A 281 12.09 3.66 -24.80
C ASP A 281 10.60 4.03 -24.74
N ARG A 282 10.31 5.27 -24.41
CA ARG A 282 8.95 5.79 -24.37
C ARG A 282 8.32 5.87 -25.76
N ILE A 283 9.08 6.30 -26.76
CA ILE A 283 8.55 6.39 -28.13
C ILE A 283 8.15 5.00 -28.63
N TYR A 284 8.98 3.99 -28.41
CA TYR A 284 8.64 2.60 -28.77
C TYR A 284 7.43 2.08 -28.01
N TYR A 285 7.31 2.39 -26.74
CA TYR A 285 6.15 2.02 -25.93
C TYR A 285 4.85 2.63 -26.50
N GLU A 286 4.87 3.91 -26.86
CA GLU A 286 3.70 4.56 -27.46
C GLU A 286 3.41 4.09 -28.89
N MET A 287 4.45 3.71 -29.66
CA MET A 287 4.25 3.01 -30.93
C MET A 287 3.51 1.69 -30.72
N ALA A 288 3.88 0.93 -29.71
CA ALA A 288 3.19 -0.30 -29.37
C ALA A 288 1.72 -0.06 -28.98
N ASN A 289 1.44 0.93 -28.12
CA ASN A 289 0.07 1.29 -27.77
C ASN A 289 -0.75 1.71 -29.00
N PHE A 290 -0.13 2.41 -29.93
CA PHE A 290 -0.76 2.77 -31.19
C PHE A 290 -1.12 1.54 -32.03
N GLU A 291 -0.23 0.57 -32.14
CA GLU A 291 -0.47 -0.66 -32.91
C GLU A 291 -1.54 -1.56 -32.22
N ILE A 292 -1.54 -1.66 -30.90
CA ILE A 292 -2.58 -2.36 -30.14
C ILE A 292 -3.97 -1.77 -30.47
N LYS A 293 -4.08 -0.45 -30.46
CA LYS A 293 -5.31 0.27 -30.80
C LYS A 293 -5.78 -0.01 -32.24
N HIS A 294 -4.85 -0.34 -33.14
CA HIS A 294 -5.13 -0.60 -34.56
C HIS A 294 -5.13 -2.09 -34.93
N ASN A 295 -5.23 -2.97 -33.92
CA ASN A 295 -5.31 -4.42 -34.11
C ASN A 295 -4.07 -5.05 -34.78
N ASP A 296 -2.88 -4.53 -34.52
CA ASP A 296 -1.60 -5.08 -34.97
C ASP A 296 -0.75 -5.46 -33.75
N PRO A 297 -1.15 -6.51 -32.98
CA PRO A 297 -0.48 -6.88 -31.74
C PRO A 297 0.92 -7.44 -31.94
N ASP A 298 1.21 -8.09 -33.06
CA ASP A 298 2.53 -8.64 -33.35
C ASP A 298 3.57 -7.52 -33.48
N LEU A 299 3.23 -6.47 -34.22
CA LEU A 299 4.09 -5.29 -34.32
C LEU A 299 4.19 -4.53 -32.98
N ALA A 300 3.12 -4.55 -32.18
CA ALA A 300 3.16 -3.98 -30.83
C ALA A 300 4.16 -4.72 -29.92
N VAL A 301 4.19 -6.05 -29.97
CA VAL A 301 5.17 -6.87 -29.22
C VAL A 301 6.59 -6.53 -29.66
N GLU A 302 6.86 -6.36 -30.97
CA GLU A 302 8.18 -5.94 -31.47
C GLU A 302 8.60 -4.57 -30.92
N TYR A 303 7.67 -3.61 -30.91
CA TYR A 303 7.94 -2.29 -30.34
C TYR A 303 8.12 -2.32 -28.83
N LEU A 304 7.37 -3.14 -28.09
CA LEU A 304 7.58 -3.30 -26.65
C LEU A 304 8.96 -3.90 -26.34
N LYS A 305 9.39 -4.91 -27.10
CA LYS A 305 10.74 -5.47 -26.99
C LYS A 305 11.82 -4.42 -27.32
N SER A 306 11.56 -3.56 -28.31
CA SER A 306 12.44 -2.44 -28.65
C SER A 306 12.47 -1.38 -27.53
N SER A 307 11.32 -1.13 -26.87
CA SER A 307 11.23 -0.25 -25.70
C SER A 307 12.08 -0.79 -24.54
N LEU A 308 11.99 -2.09 -24.26
CA LEU A 308 12.81 -2.75 -23.23
C LEU A 308 14.31 -2.65 -23.51
N ALA A 309 14.71 -2.87 -24.77
CA ALA A 309 16.11 -2.78 -25.18
C ALA A 309 16.66 -1.36 -25.10
N ALA A 310 15.82 -0.35 -25.35
CA ALA A 310 16.20 1.06 -25.29
C ALA A 310 16.20 1.63 -23.85
N SER A 311 15.55 0.97 -22.89
CA SER A 311 15.38 1.45 -21.53
C SER A 311 16.59 1.13 -20.65
N VAL A 312 17.54 2.08 -20.56
CA VAL A 312 18.79 1.88 -19.80
C VAL A 312 18.65 2.29 -18.34
N ASN A 313 18.07 3.46 -18.04
CA ASN A 313 17.99 4.03 -16.69
C ASN A 313 16.57 4.46 -16.31
N ASN A 314 15.56 3.80 -16.84
CA ASN A 314 14.16 4.15 -16.62
C ASN A 314 13.37 2.91 -16.14
N PRO A 315 13.54 2.48 -14.87
CA PRO A 315 12.90 1.25 -14.37
C PRO A 315 11.37 1.33 -14.44
N ARG A 316 10.78 2.50 -14.24
CA ARG A 316 9.34 2.68 -14.33
C ARG A 316 8.81 2.42 -15.75
N GLN A 317 9.44 3.00 -16.77
CA GLN A 317 9.05 2.76 -18.16
C GLN A 317 9.29 1.30 -18.58
N LYS A 318 10.40 0.71 -18.12
CA LYS A 318 10.72 -0.69 -18.34
C LYS A 318 9.66 -1.62 -17.71
N GLY A 319 9.24 -1.32 -16.49
CA GLY A 319 8.15 -2.03 -15.81
C GLY A 319 6.83 -1.96 -16.58
N TYR A 320 6.46 -0.79 -17.09
CA TYR A 320 5.25 -0.66 -17.92
C TYR A 320 5.34 -1.43 -19.23
N ALA A 321 6.52 -1.51 -19.87
CA ALA A 321 6.68 -2.29 -21.09
C ALA A 321 6.57 -3.80 -20.81
N TYR A 322 7.14 -4.29 -19.71
CA TYR A 322 6.95 -5.68 -19.27
C TYR A 322 5.49 -5.97 -18.95
N LEU A 323 4.83 -5.09 -18.18
CA LEU A 323 3.42 -5.25 -17.84
C LEU A 323 2.55 -5.37 -19.10
N LYS A 324 2.79 -4.49 -20.08
CA LYS A 324 2.01 -4.50 -21.33
C LYS A 324 2.24 -5.76 -22.15
N LEU A 325 3.45 -6.32 -22.14
CA LEU A 325 3.74 -7.64 -22.73
C LEU A 325 3.00 -8.74 -21.97
N GLY A 326 3.05 -8.72 -20.63
CA GLY A 326 2.32 -9.68 -19.81
C GLY A 326 0.82 -9.67 -20.09
N GLU A 327 0.21 -8.48 -20.18
CA GLU A 327 -1.20 -8.31 -20.55
C GLU A 327 -1.49 -8.89 -21.94
N LEU A 328 -0.67 -8.59 -22.95
CA LEU A 328 -0.87 -9.09 -24.32
C LEU A 328 -0.74 -10.62 -24.40
N TYR A 329 0.26 -11.21 -23.78
CA TYR A 329 0.45 -12.64 -23.77
C TYR A 329 -0.66 -13.35 -23.01
N TYR A 330 -1.16 -12.78 -21.92
CA TYR A 330 -2.28 -13.34 -21.17
C TYR A 330 -3.60 -13.23 -21.94
N ASP A 331 -3.98 -12.01 -22.34
CA ASP A 331 -5.32 -11.73 -22.86
C ASP A 331 -5.50 -12.21 -24.31
N LEU A 332 -4.48 -11.99 -25.15
CA LEU A 332 -4.60 -12.22 -26.60
C LEU A 332 -3.97 -13.52 -27.06
N TYR A 333 -2.70 -13.76 -26.70
CA TYR A 333 -1.98 -14.94 -27.17
C TYR A 333 -2.29 -16.20 -26.36
N LYS A 334 -2.87 -16.05 -25.15
CA LYS A 334 -3.13 -17.16 -24.20
C LYS A 334 -1.88 -17.97 -23.87
N ASP A 335 -0.72 -17.34 -23.97
CA ASP A 335 0.57 -17.89 -23.56
C ASP A 335 0.83 -17.48 -22.10
N TYR A 336 0.35 -18.31 -21.21
CA TYR A 336 0.35 -18.00 -19.77
C TYR A 336 1.73 -18.07 -19.14
N GLU A 337 2.64 -18.88 -19.71
CA GLU A 337 4.02 -18.98 -19.25
C GLU A 337 4.79 -17.69 -19.53
N LEU A 338 4.69 -17.20 -20.76
CA LEU A 338 5.30 -15.91 -21.11
C LEU A 338 4.62 -14.76 -20.38
N ALA A 339 3.30 -14.82 -20.19
CA ALA A 339 2.58 -13.82 -19.40
C ALA A 339 3.13 -13.76 -17.97
N GLN A 340 3.21 -14.89 -17.27
CA GLN A 340 3.77 -14.99 -15.92
C GLN A 340 5.20 -14.45 -15.87
N ALA A 341 6.07 -14.85 -16.78
CA ALA A 341 7.45 -14.39 -16.83
C ALA A 341 7.57 -12.86 -17.02
N TYR A 342 6.66 -12.25 -17.80
CA TYR A 342 6.62 -10.80 -17.95
C TYR A 342 6.04 -10.08 -16.73
N TYR A 343 5.04 -10.65 -16.03
CA TYR A 343 4.56 -10.12 -14.77
C TYR A 343 5.63 -10.16 -13.69
N ASP A 344 6.38 -11.26 -13.57
CA ASP A 344 7.53 -11.38 -12.65
C ASP A 344 8.60 -10.33 -12.95
N SER A 345 8.91 -10.15 -14.24
CA SER A 345 9.84 -9.11 -14.69
C SER A 345 9.33 -7.70 -14.35
N THR A 346 8.02 -7.50 -14.39
CA THR A 346 7.38 -6.24 -13.99
C THR A 346 7.59 -5.98 -12.51
N VAL A 347 7.28 -6.96 -11.65
CA VAL A 347 7.44 -6.85 -10.19
C VAL A 347 8.90 -6.61 -9.80
N ALA A 348 9.84 -7.25 -10.51
CA ALA A 348 11.28 -7.09 -10.25
C ALA A 348 11.82 -5.69 -10.58
N VAL A 349 11.19 -4.96 -11.50
CA VAL A 349 11.74 -3.70 -12.06
C VAL A 349 10.89 -2.48 -11.70
N LEU A 350 9.57 -2.63 -11.59
CA LEU A 350 8.65 -1.52 -11.31
C LEU A 350 8.90 -0.99 -9.90
N PRO A 351 9.00 0.35 -9.70
CA PRO A 351 9.14 0.92 -8.38
C PRO A 351 7.93 0.59 -7.48
N GLN A 352 8.20 0.31 -6.20
CA GLN A 352 7.17 -0.05 -5.22
C GLN A 352 6.23 1.11 -4.84
N ASP A 353 6.63 2.34 -5.14
CA ASP A 353 5.81 3.54 -4.95
C ASP A 353 4.73 3.72 -6.04
N GLU A 354 4.62 2.77 -6.97
CA GLU A 354 3.58 2.77 -7.99
C GLU A 354 2.26 2.28 -7.41
N ASP A 355 1.17 3.07 -7.54
CA ASP A 355 -0.15 2.78 -6.94
C ASP A 355 -0.69 1.38 -7.29
N ARG A 356 -0.34 0.86 -8.48
CA ARG A 356 -0.76 -0.46 -8.95
C ARG A 356 0.23 -1.58 -8.60
N PHE A 357 1.31 -1.29 -7.87
CA PHE A 357 2.37 -2.27 -7.62
C PHE A 357 1.85 -3.52 -6.91
N GLU A 358 1.09 -3.35 -5.82
CA GLU A 358 0.54 -4.48 -5.06
C GLU A 358 -0.42 -5.32 -5.90
N ALA A 359 -1.30 -4.70 -6.68
CA ALA A 359 -2.21 -5.42 -7.56
C ALA A 359 -1.47 -6.19 -8.68
N ILE A 360 -0.38 -5.62 -9.20
CA ILE A 360 0.47 -6.30 -10.20
C ILE A 360 1.21 -7.48 -9.57
N LYS A 361 1.70 -7.33 -8.34
CA LYS A 361 2.37 -8.37 -7.58
C LYS A 361 1.41 -9.52 -7.25
N GLU A 362 0.23 -9.21 -6.75
CA GLU A 362 -0.82 -10.21 -6.51
C GLU A 362 -1.16 -10.97 -7.82
N ARG A 363 -1.30 -10.25 -8.93
CA ARG A 363 -1.52 -10.88 -10.23
C ARG A 363 -0.37 -11.80 -10.66
N SER A 364 0.89 -11.41 -10.39
CA SER A 364 2.08 -12.23 -10.65
C SER A 364 2.06 -13.52 -9.84
N GLU A 365 1.74 -13.44 -8.54
CA GLU A 365 1.62 -14.59 -7.63
C GLU A 365 0.51 -15.55 -8.10
N ILE A 366 -0.67 -15.01 -8.46
CA ILE A 366 -1.77 -15.80 -9.03
C ILE A 366 -1.36 -16.52 -10.31
N LEU A 367 -0.65 -15.83 -11.22
CA LEU A 367 -0.18 -16.43 -12.48
C LEU A 367 0.88 -17.50 -12.24
N THR A 368 1.70 -17.37 -11.21
CA THR A 368 2.68 -18.39 -10.82
C THR A 368 1.97 -19.69 -10.41
N ASP A 369 0.97 -19.58 -9.54
CA ASP A 369 0.16 -20.75 -9.17
C ASP A 369 -0.60 -21.34 -10.36
N PHE A 370 -1.15 -20.46 -11.20
CA PHE A 370 -1.87 -20.83 -12.40
C PHE A 370 -1.01 -21.66 -13.36
N VAL A 371 0.18 -21.17 -13.70
CA VAL A 371 1.13 -21.86 -14.60
C VAL A 371 1.63 -23.17 -13.99
N ALA A 372 1.82 -23.20 -12.66
CA ALA A 372 2.19 -24.44 -11.97
C ALA A 372 1.12 -25.54 -12.12
N GLN A 373 -0.18 -25.20 -12.06
CA GLN A 373 -1.24 -26.18 -12.30
C GLN A 373 -1.30 -26.62 -13.76
N LEU A 374 -1.11 -25.72 -14.73
CA LEU A 374 -1.03 -26.05 -16.15
C LEU A 374 0.13 -27.01 -16.43
N HIS A 375 1.32 -26.70 -15.91
CA HIS A 375 2.50 -27.56 -16.05
C HIS A 375 2.27 -28.94 -15.44
N THR A 376 1.62 -28.99 -14.25
CA THR A 376 1.28 -30.26 -13.61
C THR A 376 0.41 -31.13 -14.52
N ILE A 377 -0.64 -30.55 -15.11
CA ILE A 377 -1.52 -31.25 -16.04
C ILE A 377 -0.73 -31.74 -17.28
N GLN A 378 0.01 -30.85 -17.93
CA GLN A 378 0.77 -31.18 -19.12
C GLN A 378 1.83 -32.26 -18.86
N LEU A 379 2.58 -32.10 -17.76
CA LEU A 379 3.63 -33.05 -17.39
C LEU A 379 3.05 -34.43 -17.10
N GLN A 380 2.03 -34.48 -16.25
CA GLN A 380 1.43 -35.77 -15.86
C GLN A 380 0.73 -36.43 -17.05
N ASP A 381 0.07 -35.66 -17.93
CA ASP A 381 -0.51 -36.19 -19.18
C ASP A 381 0.55 -36.77 -20.11
N SER A 382 1.68 -36.08 -20.25
CA SER A 382 2.81 -36.55 -21.06
C SER A 382 3.40 -37.86 -20.47
N LEU A 383 3.58 -37.90 -19.14
CA LEU A 383 4.11 -39.09 -18.46
C LEU A 383 3.15 -40.28 -18.57
N LEU A 384 1.85 -40.06 -18.46
CA LEU A 384 0.85 -41.11 -18.68
C LEU A 384 0.88 -41.61 -20.13
N ALA A 385 0.95 -40.72 -21.11
CA ALA A 385 1.07 -41.12 -22.54
C ALA A 385 2.33 -41.94 -22.77
N LEU A 386 3.48 -41.53 -22.22
CA LEU A 386 4.71 -42.31 -22.29
C LEU A 386 4.59 -43.68 -21.61
N SER A 387 3.82 -43.80 -20.52
CA SER A 387 3.62 -45.08 -19.82
C SER A 387 2.81 -46.09 -20.60
N GLU A 388 2.08 -45.66 -21.64
CA GLU A 388 1.30 -46.54 -22.52
C GLU A 388 2.10 -47.08 -23.74
N MET A 389 3.32 -46.57 -23.96
CA MET A 389 4.20 -46.98 -25.06
C MET A 389 4.83 -48.35 -24.78
N ASP A 390 5.19 -49.04 -25.85
CA ASP A 390 6.03 -50.23 -25.73
C ASP A 390 7.40 -49.89 -25.13
N LYS A 391 7.94 -50.74 -24.29
CA LYS A 391 9.19 -50.49 -23.57
C LYS A 391 10.38 -50.23 -24.50
N ALA A 392 10.41 -50.91 -25.68
CA ALA A 392 11.48 -50.76 -26.65
C ALA A 392 11.39 -49.39 -27.32
N ASP A 393 10.19 -49.00 -27.76
CA ASP A 393 9.94 -47.70 -28.40
C ASP A 393 10.18 -46.55 -27.41
N LEU A 394 9.78 -46.73 -26.15
CA LEU A 394 10.01 -45.77 -25.08
C LEU A 394 11.50 -45.57 -24.80
N GLN A 395 12.27 -46.66 -24.75
CA GLN A 395 13.72 -46.59 -24.54
C GLN A 395 14.39 -45.85 -25.68
N GLU A 396 14.05 -46.15 -26.96
CA GLU A 396 14.57 -45.48 -28.14
C GLU A 396 14.24 -43.97 -28.10
N LEU A 397 13.00 -43.61 -27.78
CA LEU A 397 12.57 -42.20 -27.63
C LEU A 397 13.34 -41.44 -26.55
N LEU A 398 13.58 -42.06 -25.40
CA LEU A 398 14.31 -41.44 -24.32
C LEU A 398 15.80 -41.30 -24.61
N ASP A 399 16.37 -42.28 -25.28
CA ASP A 399 17.78 -42.26 -25.76
C ASP A 399 17.98 -41.13 -26.77
N ASP A 400 17.10 -41.02 -27.78
CA ASP A 400 17.08 -39.91 -28.75
C ASP A 400 16.93 -38.54 -28.06
N TYR A 401 16.05 -38.47 -27.09
CA TYR A 401 15.82 -37.23 -26.31
C TYR A 401 17.09 -36.81 -25.53
N VAL A 402 17.73 -37.75 -24.86
CA VAL A 402 18.98 -37.49 -24.11
C VAL A 402 20.10 -37.07 -25.06
N GLU A 403 20.23 -37.74 -26.23
CA GLU A 403 21.23 -37.39 -27.25
C GLU A 403 21.00 -35.96 -27.79
N GLU A 404 19.76 -35.60 -28.06
CA GLU A 404 19.39 -34.26 -28.52
C GLU A 404 19.68 -33.19 -27.45
N GLN A 405 19.36 -33.45 -26.18
CA GLN A 405 19.68 -32.54 -25.07
C GLN A 405 21.19 -32.34 -24.92
N GLU A 406 21.96 -33.42 -24.97
CA GLU A 406 23.42 -33.30 -24.91
C GLU A 406 24.00 -32.57 -26.14
N ARG A 407 23.37 -32.71 -27.31
CA ARG A 407 23.76 -31.94 -28.48
C ARG A 407 23.51 -30.43 -28.29
N LEU A 408 22.34 -30.08 -27.76
CA LEU A 408 21.96 -28.69 -27.48
C LEU A 408 22.84 -28.08 -26.39
N GLU A 409 23.14 -28.83 -25.34
CA GLU A 409 24.06 -28.38 -24.27
C GLU A 409 25.45 -28.11 -24.82
N LYS A 410 26.00 -29.02 -25.67
CA LYS A 410 27.29 -28.84 -26.30
C LYS A 410 27.31 -27.67 -27.31
N GLU A 411 26.20 -27.38 -27.96
CA GLU A 411 26.07 -26.26 -28.88
C GLU A 411 26.04 -24.93 -28.10
N GLN A 412 25.27 -24.86 -27.02
CA GLN A 412 25.22 -23.71 -26.10
C GLN A 412 26.59 -23.44 -25.46
N GLU A 413 27.30 -24.49 -25.04
CA GLU A 413 28.66 -24.34 -24.53
C GLU A 413 29.63 -23.80 -25.60
N ARG A 414 29.50 -24.27 -26.86
CA ARG A 414 30.32 -23.78 -27.97
C ARG A 414 30.02 -22.32 -28.29
N GLU A 415 28.77 -21.90 -28.25
CA GLU A 415 28.37 -20.50 -28.43
C GLU A 415 28.88 -19.63 -27.28
N ALA A 416 28.71 -20.05 -26.03
CA ALA A 416 29.23 -19.36 -24.85
C ALA A 416 30.77 -19.23 -24.92
N ARG A 417 31.48 -20.28 -25.34
CA ARG A 417 32.94 -20.24 -25.55
C ARG A 417 33.36 -19.33 -26.73
N LYS A 418 32.52 -19.25 -27.79
CA LYS A 418 32.79 -18.30 -28.91
C LYS A 418 32.59 -16.87 -28.47
N LEU A 419 31.52 -16.60 -27.69
CA LEU A 419 31.23 -15.29 -27.15
C LEU A 419 32.33 -14.83 -26.16
N ALA A 420 32.78 -15.71 -25.26
CA ALA A 420 33.89 -15.46 -24.35
C ALA A 420 35.23 -15.19 -25.08
N ARG A 421 35.50 -15.86 -26.21
CA ARG A 421 36.68 -15.59 -27.04
C ARG A 421 36.58 -14.26 -27.78
N GLN A 422 35.40 -13.85 -28.22
CA GLN A 422 35.19 -12.56 -28.88
C GLN A 422 35.35 -11.40 -27.89
N THR A 423 34.91 -11.55 -26.66
CA THR A 423 35.13 -10.57 -25.59
C THR A 423 36.62 -10.47 -25.21
N THR A 424 37.33 -11.61 -25.15
CA THR A 424 38.80 -11.61 -24.85
C THR A 424 39.61 -11.01 -25.99
N SER A 425 39.22 -11.20 -27.25
CA SER A 425 39.92 -10.60 -28.40
C SER A 425 39.62 -9.09 -28.56
N ALA A 426 38.48 -8.60 -28.13
CA ALA A 426 38.19 -7.17 -28.11
C ALA A 426 39.01 -6.46 -27.03
N THR A 427 39.25 -7.09 -25.88
CA THR A 427 40.08 -6.54 -24.81
C THR A 427 41.58 -6.51 -25.19
N SER A 428 42.08 -7.49 -25.90
CA SER A 428 43.50 -7.55 -26.35
C SER A 428 43.85 -6.55 -27.45
N SER A 429 42.89 -6.00 -28.18
CA SER A 429 43.10 -4.95 -29.18
C SER A 429 43.14 -3.54 -28.62
N MET A 430 42.64 -3.32 -27.37
CA MET A 430 42.70 -2.04 -26.67
C MET A 430 43.99 -1.81 -25.84
N GLU A 431 44.78 -2.86 -25.59
CA GLU A 431 46.03 -2.73 -24.81
C GLU A 431 47.25 -2.22 -25.56
N ARG A 432 47.14 -1.80 -26.84
CA ARG A 432 48.24 -1.22 -27.61
C ARG A 432 48.26 0.29 -27.79
N GLY A 433 47.56 1.03 -26.93
CA GLY A 433 47.60 2.49 -26.92
C GLY A 433 47.70 2.97 -25.46
N GLY A 434 48.94 3.05 -24.94
CA GLY A 434 49.17 3.43 -23.56
C GLY A 434 48.82 4.85 -23.20
N PHE A 435 48.24 5.00 -22.00
CA PHE A 435 48.56 6.05 -21.01
C PHE A 435 48.12 5.55 -19.63
N ALA A 436 49.06 5.50 -18.69
CA ALA A 436 48.87 5.08 -17.33
C ALA A 436 47.97 6.06 -16.55
N ASN A 437 46.99 5.53 -15.83
CA ASN A 437 46.22 6.27 -14.85
C ASN A 437 46.67 5.82 -13.42
N PRO A 438 47.11 6.73 -12.53
CA PRO A 438 47.75 6.34 -11.26
C PRO A 438 46.80 6.28 -10.05
N PHE A 439 45.50 6.09 -10.24
CA PHE A 439 44.62 5.83 -9.09
C PHE A 439 43.79 4.55 -9.36
N GLY A 440 44.28 3.46 -8.74
CA GLY A 440 43.62 2.18 -8.78
C GLY A 440 42.28 2.23 -8.03
N VAL A 441 41.21 2.01 -8.78
CA VAL A 441 39.97 1.42 -8.30
C VAL A 441 39.66 0.30 -9.28
N ASP A 442 39.70 -0.94 -8.79
CA ASP A 442 39.32 -2.14 -9.54
C ASP A 442 37.81 -2.09 -9.82
N ASP A 443 37.47 -1.56 -10.96
CA ASP A 443 36.11 -1.65 -11.54
C ASP A 443 36.16 -2.58 -12.77
N ASN A 444 36.29 -3.87 -12.52
CA ASN A 444 36.13 -4.90 -13.52
C ASN A 444 34.92 -5.75 -13.18
N ASN A 445 33.75 -5.34 -13.67
CA ASN A 445 32.77 -6.22 -14.30
C ASN A 445 31.50 -5.46 -14.73
N MET A 446 31.58 -4.76 -15.85
CA MET A 446 30.40 -4.46 -16.66
C MET A 446 30.65 -4.97 -18.06
N THR A 447 30.30 -6.22 -18.30
CA THR A 447 30.06 -6.74 -19.64
C THR A 447 28.61 -6.41 -20.02
N GLU A 448 28.48 -5.50 -20.97
CA GLU A 448 27.27 -5.30 -21.75
C GLU A 448 26.85 -6.63 -22.42
N GLY A 449 25.78 -7.20 -21.93
CA GLY A 449 25.07 -8.31 -22.53
C GLY A 449 23.65 -8.29 -22.04
N ASN A 450 22.78 -7.73 -22.85
CA ASN A 450 21.37 -7.42 -22.64
C ASN A 450 20.49 -8.67 -22.49
N THR A 451 20.80 -9.53 -21.52
CA THR A 451 19.88 -10.60 -21.10
C THR A 451 19.89 -10.66 -19.60
N TRP A 452 18.69 -10.50 -19.02
CA TRP A 452 18.52 -10.64 -17.58
C TRP A 452 19.10 -12.00 -17.13
N TYR A 453 19.88 -11.98 -16.02
CA TYR A 453 20.68 -13.09 -15.52
C TYR A 453 19.92 -14.43 -15.52
N PHE A 454 18.66 -14.45 -15.12
CA PHE A 454 17.84 -15.66 -15.03
C PHE A 454 17.32 -16.20 -16.38
N TYR A 455 17.37 -15.40 -17.44
CA TYR A 455 17.09 -15.88 -18.81
C TYR A 455 18.36 -16.37 -19.53
N ASN A 456 19.52 -16.11 -18.94
CA ASN A 456 20.77 -16.67 -19.44
C ASN A 456 21.09 -17.94 -18.63
N LEU A 457 20.55 -19.07 -19.06
CA LEU A 457 20.76 -20.39 -18.43
C LEU A 457 22.24 -20.71 -18.22
N ALA A 458 23.11 -20.29 -19.14
CA ALA A 458 24.54 -20.42 -18.98
C ALA A 458 25.10 -19.58 -17.83
N ALA A 459 24.65 -18.33 -17.66
CA ALA A 459 25.05 -17.46 -16.55
C ALA A 459 24.48 -17.98 -15.21
N VAL A 460 23.26 -18.49 -15.22
CA VAL A 460 22.63 -19.09 -14.01
C VAL A 460 23.37 -20.37 -13.61
N SER A 461 23.65 -21.28 -14.53
CA SER A 461 24.37 -22.52 -14.22
C SER A 461 25.81 -22.25 -13.78
N THR A 462 26.52 -21.35 -14.47
CA THR A 462 27.88 -20.94 -14.09
C THR A 462 27.86 -20.23 -12.73
N GLY A 463 26.91 -19.34 -12.49
CA GLY A 463 26.74 -18.66 -11.21
C GLY A 463 26.39 -19.64 -10.08
N ARG A 464 25.54 -20.63 -10.33
CA ARG A 464 25.22 -21.71 -9.38
C ARG A 464 26.45 -22.57 -9.08
N THR A 465 27.22 -22.95 -10.09
CA THR A 465 28.44 -23.74 -9.92
C THR A 465 29.52 -22.94 -9.15
N GLN A 466 29.71 -21.66 -9.48
CA GLN A 466 30.61 -20.76 -8.73
C GLN A 466 30.13 -20.54 -7.29
N PHE A 467 28.82 -20.44 -7.08
CA PHE A 467 28.25 -20.31 -5.75
C PHE A 467 28.51 -21.57 -4.92
N LEU A 468 28.23 -22.75 -5.46
CA LEU A 468 28.44 -24.04 -4.81
C LEU A 468 29.91 -24.32 -4.53
N SER A 469 30.82 -23.98 -5.45
CA SER A 469 32.26 -24.16 -5.26
C SER A 469 32.84 -23.23 -4.19
N ARG A 470 32.32 -22.02 -4.05
CA ARG A 470 32.81 -21.00 -3.12
C ARG A 470 32.14 -21.03 -1.75
N TRP A 471 30.86 -21.39 -1.68
CA TRP A 471 30.00 -21.25 -0.51
C TRP A 471 29.36 -22.57 -0.04
N GLY A 472 29.48 -23.64 -0.80
CA GLY A 472 28.83 -24.94 -0.53
C GLY A 472 27.31 -24.90 -0.73
N ASN A 473 26.64 -26.01 -0.43
CA ASN A 473 25.18 -26.10 -0.48
C ASN A 473 24.58 -25.39 0.73
N ARG A 474 24.25 -24.11 0.58
CA ARG A 474 23.66 -23.29 1.63
C ARG A 474 22.19 -23.01 1.32
N PRO A 475 21.29 -23.12 2.30
CA PRO A 475 19.91 -22.75 2.12
C PRO A 475 19.76 -21.23 1.87
N LEU A 476 18.71 -20.85 1.15
CA LEU A 476 18.33 -19.45 0.95
C LEU A 476 17.86 -18.85 2.27
N GLU A 477 18.75 -18.15 2.95
CA GLU A 477 18.48 -17.48 4.22
C GLU A 477 19.13 -16.09 4.25
N ASP A 478 18.53 -15.18 5.00
CA ASP A 478 19.11 -13.86 5.24
C ASP A 478 20.48 -13.96 5.92
N ASN A 479 21.43 -13.12 5.50
CA ASN A 479 22.79 -13.08 6.02
C ASN A 479 23.65 -14.34 5.79
N TRP A 480 23.34 -15.18 4.81
CA TRP A 480 24.09 -16.41 4.47
C TRP A 480 25.59 -16.22 4.23
N ARG A 481 26.06 -15.00 3.94
CA ARG A 481 27.49 -14.66 3.72
C ARG A 481 28.31 -14.53 5.01
N ARG A 482 27.68 -14.46 6.18
CA ARG A 482 28.42 -14.29 7.44
C ARG A 482 29.02 -15.62 7.89
N SER A 483 30.34 -15.64 8.13
CA SER A 483 31.10 -16.84 8.53
C SER A 483 30.87 -17.27 9.98
N GLN A 484 30.36 -16.39 10.83
CA GLN A 484 30.02 -16.69 12.23
C GLN A 484 28.50 -16.54 12.42
N ARG A 485 27.82 -17.67 12.38
CA ARG A 485 26.44 -17.77 12.83
C ARG A 485 26.41 -18.71 14.03
N GLN A 486 26.03 -18.21 15.19
CA GLN A 486 25.61 -19.07 16.29
C GLN A 486 24.38 -19.85 15.83
N ALA A 487 24.44 -21.15 15.92
CA ALA A 487 23.30 -22.01 15.62
C ALA A 487 22.16 -21.64 16.56
N THR A 488 21.17 -20.94 16.02
CA THR A 488 19.90 -20.76 16.71
C THR A 488 19.25 -22.13 16.77
N ILE A 489 19.08 -22.64 17.96
CA ILE A 489 18.32 -23.87 18.23
C ILE A 489 16.91 -23.64 17.70
N ALA A 490 16.59 -24.30 16.58
CA ALA A 490 15.24 -24.33 16.05
C ALA A 490 14.37 -25.07 17.06
N LEU A 491 13.47 -24.35 17.71
CA LEU A 491 12.31 -24.93 18.36
C LEU A 491 11.48 -25.57 17.24
N LYS A 492 11.40 -26.90 17.28
CA LYS A 492 10.55 -27.68 16.39
C LYS A 492 9.10 -27.22 16.58
N PRO A 493 8.37 -26.90 15.51
CA PRO A 493 6.92 -26.94 15.57
C PRO A 493 6.46 -28.39 15.70
N ASP A 494 5.45 -28.59 16.50
CA ASP A 494 4.80 -29.83 16.83
C ASP A 494 4.34 -30.57 15.56
N GLU A 495 4.94 -31.71 15.30
CA GLU A 495 4.52 -32.64 14.26
C GLU A 495 3.29 -33.43 14.73
N SER A 496 2.11 -32.98 14.37
CA SER A 496 0.99 -33.89 14.24
C SER A 496 0.18 -33.52 13.00
N LEU A 497 0.10 -34.49 12.09
CA LEU A 497 -0.73 -34.58 10.89
C LEU A 497 -0.19 -33.95 9.59
N ILE A 498 0.88 -34.50 9.03
CA ILE A 498 0.94 -34.80 7.59
C ILE A 498 1.91 -36.00 7.43
N THR A 499 1.40 -37.17 7.26
CA THR A 499 2.14 -38.33 6.75
C THR A 499 2.28 -38.16 5.24
N THR A 500 3.41 -37.67 4.78
CA THR A 500 3.88 -37.92 3.43
C THR A 500 5.12 -38.79 3.54
N ASP A 501 4.97 -40.06 3.16
CA ASP A 501 6.08 -40.96 2.90
C ASP A 501 6.96 -40.35 1.81
N THR A 502 8.01 -39.65 2.20
CA THR A 502 9.11 -39.33 1.33
C THR A 502 10.11 -40.46 1.40
N LEU A 503 10.21 -41.20 0.33
CA LEU A 503 11.24 -42.19 0.12
C LEU A 503 12.62 -41.59 0.43
N ASN A 504 13.26 -42.21 1.43
CA ASN A 504 14.66 -41.98 1.76
C ASN A 504 15.53 -42.22 0.53
N VAL A 505 16.22 -41.21 0.07
CA VAL A 505 17.41 -41.35 -0.75
C VAL A 505 18.59 -41.35 0.20
N GLU A 506 19.01 -42.57 0.61
CA GLU A 506 20.27 -42.78 1.28
C GLU A 506 21.44 -42.50 0.32
N GLU A 507 22.46 -41.89 0.87
CA GLU A 507 23.77 -41.60 0.28
C GLU A 507 24.29 -42.77 -0.58
N VAL A 508 24.55 -42.49 -1.86
CA VAL A 508 25.44 -43.33 -2.67
C VAL A 508 26.69 -42.51 -2.99
N GLU A 509 27.78 -42.94 -2.35
CA GLU A 509 29.14 -42.47 -2.65
C GLU A 509 29.53 -42.63 -4.11
N ASN A 510 30.30 -41.66 -4.61
CA ASN A 510 31.03 -41.60 -5.83
C ASN A 510 31.41 -42.91 -6.47
N GLN A 511 30.84 -43.19 -7.65
CA GLN A 511 31.48 -44.00 -8.70
C GLN A 511 31.28 -43.28 -10.02
N GLU A 512 32.34 -43.09 -10.76
CA GLU A 512 32.37 -42.62 -12.13
C GLU A 512 31.54 -43.57 -13.03
N ILE A 513 30.38 -43.12 -13.48
CA ILE A 513 29.47 -43.86 -14.32
C ILE A 513 29.39 -43.17 -15.70
N SER A 514 29.35 -43.99 -16.75
CA SER A 514 29.26 -43.56 -18.14
C SER A 514 28.04 -42.68 -18.40
N GLU A 515 28.24 -41.47 -18.87
CA GLU A 515 27.36 -40.31 -18.76
C GLU A 515 26.02 -40.34 -19.53
N SER A 516 25.75 -41.31 -20.41
CA SER A 516 24.48 -41.31 -21.16
C SER A 516 23.45 -42.34 -20.71
N GLY A 517 23.89 -43.59 -20.37
CA GLY A 517 22.98 -44.65 -19.92
C GLY A 517 22.26 -44.37 -18.59
N ASP A 518 22.82 -43.50 -17.78
CA ASP A 518 22.26 -43.16 -16.44
C ASP A 518 21.17 -42.09 -16.54
N LYS A 519 21.26 -41.17 -17.50
CA LYS A 519 20.23 -40.12 -17.71
C LYS A 519 18.93 -40.73 -18.24
N THR A 520 19.02 -41.70 -19.17
CA THR A 520 17.84 -42.40 -19.69
C THR A 520 17.17 -43.22 -18.58
N ALA A 521 17.96 -43.91 -17.74
CA ALA A 521 17.42 -44.69 -16.62
C ALA A 521 16.75 -43.81 -15.59
N ALA A 522 17.30 -42.63 -15.30
CA ALA A 522 16.68 -41.66 -14.40
C ALA A 522 15.36 -41.11 -14.96
N LEU A 523 15.28 -40.82 -16.26
CA LEU A 523 14.03 -40.40 -16.90
C LEU A 523 12.99 -41.51 -16.90
N MET A 524 13.42 -42.78 -17.19
CA MET A 524 12.54 -43.94 -17.14
C MET A 524 11.92 -44.14 -15.75
N ALA A 525 12.65 -43.88 -14.68
CA ALA A 525 12.15 -43.96 -13.32
C ALA A 525 11.06 -42.93 -12.96
N THR A 526 10.96 -41.81 -13.69
CA THR A 526 9.91 -40.80 -13.51
C THR A 526 8.59 -41.17 -14.18
N ILE A 527 8.56 -42.12 -15.07
CA ILE A 527 7.37 -42.53 -15.84
C ILE A 527 6.52 -43.49 -14.99
N PRO A 528 5.21 -43.28 -14.81
CA PRO A 528 4.34 -44.08 -13.98
C PRO A 528 3.98 -45.39 -14.65
N MET A 529 4.87 -46.41 -14.53
CA MET A 529 4.71 -47.69 -15.20
C MET A 529 3.77 -48.65 -14.46
N THR A 530 3.45 -48.41 -13.18
CA THR A 530 2.54 -49.24 -12.40
C THR A 530 1.16 -48.59 -12.28
N GLU A 531 0.13 -49.41 -12.09
CA GLU A 531 -1.24 -48.88 -11.93
C GLU A 531 -1.37 -47.94 -10.73
N ASP A 532 -0.66 -48.21 -9.64
CA ASP A 532 -0.62 -47.30 -8.49
C ASP A 532 0.03 -45.96 -8.81
N ALA A 533 1.13 -45.98 -9.55
CA ALA A 533 1.81 -44.74 -10.00
C ALA A 533 0.94 -43.96 -11.00
N LYS A 534 0.23 -44.64 -11.90
CA LYS A 534 -0.74 -44.00 -12.80
C LYS A 534 -1.88 -43.36 -12.04
N ALA A 535 -2.40 -44.05 -10.99
CA ALA A 535 -3.45 -43.50 -10.14
C ALA A 535 -2.98 -42.20 -9.43
N VAL A 536 -1.73 -42.16 -8.95
CA VAL A 536 -1.16 -40.95 -8.36
C VAL A 536 -1.06 -39.80 -9.41
N SER A 537 -0.59 -40.08 -10.61
CA SER A 537 -0.54 -39.11 -11.70
C SER A 537 -1.93 -38.56 -12.06
N LEU A 538 -2.93 -39.43 -12.17
CA LEU A 538 -4.31 -39.06 -12.43
C LEU A 538 -4.89 -38.16 -11.31
N LYS A 539 -4.56 -38.49 -10.03
CA LYS A 539 -4.98 -37.67 -8.90
C LYS A 539 -4.34 -36.29 -8.93
N LEU A 540 -3.07 -36.17 -9.29
CA LEU A 540 -2.40 -34.88 -9.47
C LEU A 540 -3.06 -34.04 -10.54
N ILE A 541 -3.46 -34.65 -11.67
CA ILE A 541 -4.20 -33.97 -12.73
C ILE A 541 -5.58 -33.51 -12.25
N GLU A 542 -6.30 -34.38 -11.55
CA GLU A 542 -7.61 -34.08 -10.97
C GLU A 542 -7.53 -32.87 -10.05
N ASP A 543 -6.59 -32.86 -9.10
CA ASP A 543 -6.38 -31.78 -8.13
C ASP A 543 -5.95 -30.49 -8.85
N ALA A 544 -5.11 -30.60 -9.88
CA ALA A 544 -4.68 -29.45 -10.67
C ALA A 544 -5.83 -28.80 -11.46
N TYR A 545 -6.73 -29.60 -12.07
CA TYR A 545 -7.93 -29.08 -12.71
C TYR A 545 -8.85 -28.37 -11.72
N PHE A 546 -9.06 -28.94 -10.54
CA PHE A 546 -9.90 -28.31 -9.53
C PHE A 546 -9.31 -26.99 -9.05
N LYS A 547 -8.02 -26.93 -8.73
CA LYS A 547 -7.31 -25.72 -8.37
C LYS A 547 -7.33 -24.67 -9.47
N LEU A 548 -7.09 -25.07 -10.72
CA LEU A 548 -7.13 -24.20 -11.88
C LEU A 548 -8.51 -23.56 -12.07
N GLY A 549 -9.58 -24.36 -11.94
CA GLY A 549 -10.95 -23.85 -11.94
C GLY A 549 -11.21 -22.84 -10.82
N GLY A 550 -10.65 -23.09 -9.63
CA GLY A 550 -10.69 -22.17 -8.48
C GLY A 550 -9.97 -20.85 -8.77
N ILE A 551 -8.78 -20.91 -9.36
CA ILE A 551 -8.02 -19.71 -9.75
C ILE A 551 -8.82 -18.87 -10.75
N TYR A 552 -9.36 -19.48 -11.80
CA TYR A 552 -10.20 -18.76 -12.76
C TYR A 552 -11.45 -18.16 -12.12
N ASN A 553 -12.12 -18.92 -11.21
CA ASN A 553 -13.38 -18.49 -10.62
C ASN A 553 -13.24 -17.37 -9.61
N PHE A 554 -12.25 -17.44 -8.70
CA PHE A 554 -12.15 -16.58 -7.52
C PHE A 554 -11.05 -15.53 -7.60
N GLN A 555 -9.93 -15.85 -8.28
CA GLN A 555 -8.77 -14.97 -8.30
C GLN A 555 -8.68 -14.16 -9.60
N LEU A 556 -8.98 -14.80 -10.74
CA LEU A 556 -8.98 -14.13 -12.04
C LEU A 556 -10.35 -13.58 -12.43
N GLU A 557 -11.41 -14.05 -11.77
CA GLU A 557 -12.83 -13.70 -12.04
C GLU A 557 -13.29 -14.03 -13.48
N GLU A 558 -12.60 -14.95 -14.15
CA GLU A 558 -12.86 -15.40 -15.52
C GLU A 558 -13.84 -16.59 -15.51
N LYS A 559 -15.13 -16.30 -15.30
CA LYS A 559 -16.17 -17.30 -15.10
C LYS A 559 -16.33 -18.28 -16.27
N GLU A 560 -16.14 -17.82 -17.49
CA GLU A 560 -16.24 -18.65 -18.70
C GLU A 560 -15.13 -19.70 -18.74
N ASN A 561 -13.89 -19.32 -18.46
CA ASN A 561 -12.76 -20.21 -18.37
C ASN A 561 -12.90 -21.18 -17.17
N ALA A 562 -13.41 -20.71 -16.04
CA ALA A 562 -13.71 -21.56 -14.90
C ALA A 562 -14.71 -22.65 -15.23
N ILE A 563 -15.79 -22.33 -15.96
CA ILE A 563 -16.78 -23.30 -16.44
C ILE A 563 -16.10 -24.37 -17.29
N GLU A 564 -15.31 -23.96 -18.29
CA GLU A 564 -14.64 -24.88 -19.20
C GLU A 564 -13.75 -25.88 -18.43
N ILE A 565 -12.98 -25.38 -17.48
CA ILE A 565 -12.07 -26.22 -16.66
C ILE A 565 -12.87 -27.16 -15.73
N TYR A 566 -13.90 -26.68 -15.08
CA TYR A 566 -14.74 -27.52 -14.22
C TYR A 566 -15.50 -28.57 -15.00
N GLU A 567 -16.00 -28.28 -16.20
CA GLU A 567 -16.65 -29.23 -17.08
C GLU A 567 -15.65 -30.29 -17.59
N LYS A 568 -14.40 -29.89 -17.89
CA LYS A 568 -13.31 -30.83 -18.22
C LYS A 568 -13.01 -31.75 -17.03
N LEU A 569 -12.94 -31.21 -15.81
CA LEU A 569 -12.76 -32.02 -14.60
C LEU A 569 -13.85 -33.07 -14.47
N LEU A 570 -15.13 -32.67 -14.54
CA LEU A 570 -16.26 -33.58 -14.41
C LEU A 570 -16.33 -34.64 -15.52
N SER A 571 -15.92 -34.30 -16.74
CA SER A 571 -15.95 -35.23 -17.88
C SER A 571 -14.80 -36.25 -17.82
N ARG A 572 -13.64 -35.83 -17.33
CA ARG A 572 -12.45 -36.67 -17.29
C ARG A 572 -12.39 -37.56 -16.04
N PHE A 573 -12.92 -37.07 -14.91
CA PHE A 573 -12.86 -37.70 -13.61
C PHE A 573 -14.25 -37.85 -12.99
N PRO A 574 -15.11 -38.73 -13.58
CA PRO A 574 -16.42 -39.01 -13.00
C PRO A 574 -16.25 -39.73 -11.66
N GLY A 575 -16.95 -39.28 -10.63
CA GLY A 575 -16.82 -39.83 -9.27
C GLY A 575 -15.66 -39.25 -8.47
N SER A 576 -15.05 -38.16 -8.95
CA SER A 576 -14.02 -37.38 -8.26
C SER A 576 -14.46 -36.94 -6.87
N GLU A 577 -13.51 -36.89 -5.93
CA GLU A 577 -13.78 -36.31 -4.61
C GLU A 577 -14.17 -34.82 -4.69
N HIS A 578 -13.74 -34.11 -5.76
CA HIS A 578 -14.10 -32.73 -6.06
C HIS A 578 -15.43 -32.59 -6.80
N GLU A 579 -16.08 -33.68 -7.26
CA GLU A 579 -17.27 -33.59 -8.11
C GLU A 579 -18.43 -32.85 -7.44
N ALA A 580 -18.71 -33.14 -6.17
CA ALA A 580 -19.78 -32.48 -5.44
C ALA A 580 -19.59 -30.98 -5.30
N GLU A 581 -18.37 -30.55 -5.00
CA GLU A 581 -18.01 -29.13 -4.91
C GLU A 581 -18.04 -28.46 -6.29
N THR A 582 -17.47 -29.11 -7.28
CA THR A 582 -17.47 -28.61 -8.67
C THR A 582 -18.88 -28.40 -9.23
N LEU A 583 -19.79 -29.33 -8.99
CA LEU A 583 -21.20 -29.17 -9.37
C LEU A 583 -21.86 -27.99 -8.66
N TYR A 584 -21.54 -27.76 -7.39
CA TYR A 584 -22.02 -26.61 -6.64
C TYR A 584 -21.46 -25.31 -7.16
N LEU A 585 -20.17 -25.25 -7.49
CA LEU A 585 -19.54 -24.06 -8.07
C LEU A 585 -20.12 -23.73 -9.44
N LEU A 586 -20.33 -24.71 -10.31
CA LEU A 586 -21.02 -24.53 -11.59
C LEU A 586 -22.45 -24.02 -11.41
N TYR A 587 -23.20 -24.57 -10.45
CA TYR A 587 -24.51 -24.06 -10.08
C TYR A 587 -24.46 -22.56 -9.75
N LEU A 588 -23.49 -22.14 -8.92
CA LEU A 588 -23.34 -20.73 -8.53
C LEU A 588 -22.93 -19.84 -9.69
N ILE A 589 -22.01 -20.29 -10.53
CA ILE A 589 -21.49 -19.51 -11.67
C ILE A 589 -22.61 -19.29 -12.72
N TYR A 590 -23.40 -20.32 -13.02
CA TYR A 590 -24.48 -20.22 -14.00
C TYR A 590 -25.71 -19.47 -13.48
N LYS A 591 -25.91 -19.37 -12.17
CA LYS A 591 -27.10 -18.76 -11.56
C LYS A 591 -27.43 -17.34 -12.08
N PRO A 592 -26.50 -16.41 -12.24
CA PRO A 592 -26.77 -15.08 -12.81
C PRO A 592 -26.90 -15.06 -14.32
N VAL A 593 -26.40 -16.09 -15.05
CA VAL A 593 -26.26 -16.09 -16.51
C VAL A 593 -27.32 -16.95 -17.19
N ASN A 594 -27.57 -18.16 -16.66
CA ASN A 594 -28.45 -19.15 -17.24
C ASN A 594 -29.08 -20.00 -16.15
N GLU A 595 -30.29 -19.62 -15.73
CA GLU A 595 -31.02 -20.26 -14.64
C GLU A 595 -31.33 -21.75 -14.94
N THR A 596 -31.64 -22.10 -16.20
CA THR A 596 -31.93 -23.47 -16.60
C THR A 596 -30.73 -24.39 -16.43
N THR A 597 -29.54 -23.95 -16.88
CA THR A 597 -28.30 -24.69 -16.73
C THR A 597 -27.88 -24.78 -15.26
N SER A 598 -28.03 -23.68 -14.52
CA SER A 598 -27.78 -23.62 -13.08
C SER A 598 -28.61 -24.68 -12.32
N GLU A 599 -29.93 -24.71 -12.57
CA GLU A 599 -30.82 -25.67 -11.92
C GLU A 599 -30.51 -27.13 -12.30
N SER A 600 -30.02 -27.36 -13.54
CA SER A 600 -29.56 -28.69 -13.99
C SER A 600 -28.38 -29.17 -13.16
N TYR A 601 -27.36 -28.31 -12.91
CA TYR A 601 -26.21 -28.67 -12.06
C TYR A 601 -26.61 -28.88 -10.60
N LYS A 602 -27.52 -28.06 -10.08
CA LYS A 602 -28.06 -28.22 -8.74
C LYS A 602 -28.80 -29.55 -8.60
N GLN A 603 -29.65 -29.91 -9.56
CA GLN A 603 -30.40 -31.16 -9.54
C GLN A 603 -29.46 -32.38 -9.62
N LYS A 604 -28.44 -32.30 -10.52
CA LYS A 604 -27.42 -33.33 -10.62
C LYS A 604 -26.65 -33.50 -9.28
N LEU A 605 -26.30 -32.41 -8.61
CA LEU A 605 -25.65 -32.45 -7.29
C LEU A 605 -26.52 -33.11 -6.23
N ILE A 606 -27.82 -32.78 -6.18
CA ILE A 606 -28.75 -33.31 -5.21
C ILE A 606 -28.98 -34.81 -5.44
N ASP A 607 -29.13 -35.24 -6.70
CA ASP A 607 -29.40 -36.61 -7.08
C ASP A 607 -28.18 -37.52 -6.83
N THR A 608 -26.97 -37.04 -7.12
CA THR A 608 -25.75 -37.81 -7.05
C THR A 608 -25.15 -37.80 -5.64
N TYR A 609 -25.18 -36.63 -4.96
CA TYR A 609 -24.53 -36.42 -3.67
C TYR A 609 -25.47 -35.82 -2.61
N PRO A 610 -26.63 -36.42 -2.31
CA PRO A 610 -27.66 -35.80 -1.44
C PRO A 610 -27.21 -35.55 -0.01
N LYS A 611 -26.18 -36.26 0.47
CA LYS A 611 -25.62 -36.12 1.82
C LYS A 611 -24.50 -35.09 1.90
N SER A 612 -23.98 -34.62 0.76
CA SER A 612 -22.88 -33.65 0.76
C SER A 612 -23.32 -32.30 1.36
N VAL A 613 -22.36 -31.60 1.92
CA VAL A 613 -22.57 -30.25 2.42
C VAL A 613 -23.00 -29.30 1.28
N TYR A 614 -22.46 -29.51 0.08
CA TYR A 614 -22.77 -28.73 -1.11
C TYR A 614 -24.21 -28.90 -1.61
N ALA A 615 -24.76 -30.15 -1.57
CA ALA A 615 -26.16 -30.37 -1.90
C ALA A 615 -27.08 -29.68 -0.89
N LYS A 616 -26.76 -29.75 0.39
CA LYS A 616 -27.52 -29.09 1.44
C LYS A 616 -27.48 -27.56 1.31
N LEU A 617 -26.31 -26.98 0.94
CA LEU A 617 -26.16 -25.54 0.65
C LEU A 617 -26.92 -25.12 -0.61
N ALA A 618 -26.96 -25.97 -1.63
CA ALA A 618 -27.72 -25.70 -2.84
C ALA A 618 -29.25 -25.70 -2.60
N ILE A 619 -29.74 -26.50 -1.64
CA ILE A 619 -31.15 -26.53 -1.20
C ILE A 619 -31.44 -25.34 -0.28
N ASN A 620 -30.58 -25.10 0.70
CA ASN A 620 -30.71 -24.04 1.68
C ASN A 620 -29.39 -23.28 1.82
N PRO A 621 -29.25 -22.07 1.24
CA PRO A 621 -28.04 -21.26 1.32
C PRO A 621 -27.57 -20.98 2.76
N ASN A 622 -28.48 -20.96 3.70
CA ASN A 622 -28.19 -20.70 5.11
C ASN A 622 -27.89 -21.98 5.91
N TYR A 623 -27.76 -23.14 5.24
CA TYR A 623 -27.59 -24.45 5.90
C TYR A 623 -26.43 -24.47 6.90
N ARG A 624 -25.28 -23.87 6.57
CA ARG A 624 -24.15 -23.78 7.50
C ARG A 624 -24.46 -22.99 8.76
N GLU A 625 -25.22 -21.93 8.63
CA GLU A 625 -25.65 -21.08 9.75
C GLU A 625 -26.69 -21.79 10.63
N GLU A 626 -27.58 -22.54 10.02
CA GLU A 626 -28.69 -23.19 10.71
C GLU A 626 -28.31 -24.59 11.30
N SER A 627 -27.36 -25.29 10.67
CA SER A 627 -27.05 -26.69 11.03
C SER A 627 -26.19 -26.86 12.28
N ASN A 628 -25.54 -25.77 12.75
CA ASN A 628 -24.75 -25.87 13.96
C ASN A 628 -25.63 -25.56 15.18
N GLU A 629 -25.96 -26.59 15.98
CA GLU A 629 -26.75 -26.42 17.23
C GLU A 629 -26.15 -25.35 18.16
N THR A 630 -24.84 -25.23 18.16
CA THR A 630 -24.10 -24.24 18.92
C THR A 630 -24.35 -22.82 18.36
N ALA A 631 -24.35 -22.68 17.04
CA ALA A 631 -24.64 -21.42 16.36
C ALA A 631 -26.08 -20.96 16.64
N GLN A 632 -27.04 -21.88 16.58
CA GLN A 632 -28.43 -21.58 16.93
C GLN A 632 -28.61 -21.17 18.40
N ARG A 633 -27.87 -21.82 19.32
CA ARG A 633 -27.92 -21.43 20.74
C ARG A 633 -27.32 -20.05 20.95
N LEU A 634 -26.19 -19.77 20.33
CA LEU A 634 -25.55 -18.45 20.40
C LEU A 634 -26.42 -17.37 19.75
N GLN A 635 -27.07 -17.65 18.64
CA GLN A 635 -27.98 -16.70 17.98
C GLN A 635 -29.20 -16.37 18.85
N ARG A 636 -29.77 -17.37 19.54
CA ARG A 636 -30.85 -17.12 20.53
C ARG A 636 -30.34 -16.31 21.71
N LEU A 637 -29.17 -16.63 22.20
CA LEU A 637 -28.53 -15.93 23.31
C LEU A 637 -28.24 -14.49 22.92
N TYR A 638 -27.72 -14.27 21.71
CA TYR A 638 -27.51 -12.92 21.17
C TYR A 638 -28.83 -12.13 21.10
N LYS A 639 -29.88 -12.74 20.56
CA LYS A 639 -31.18 -12.06 20.45
C LYS A 639 -31.71 -11.64 21.82
N ILE A 640 -31.66 -12.50 22.82
CA ILE A 640 -32.12 -12.20 24.17
C ILE A 640 -31.21 -11.14 24.81
N ALA A 641 -29.89 -11.23 24.64
CA ALA A 641 -28.96 -10.23 25.15
C ALA A 641 -29.17 -8.86 24.49
N TYR A 642 -29.44 -8.85 23.17
CA TYR A 642 -29.74 -7.64 22.43
C TYR A 642 -31.08 -7.01 22.85
N ASP A 643 -32.10 -7.82 23.14
CA ASP A 643 -33.38 -7.34 23.66
C ASP A 643 -33.18 -6.64 25.03
N TYR A 644 -32.38 -7.21 25.94
CA TYR A 644 -32.00 -6.55 27.19
C TYR A 644 -31.18 -5.28 26.94
N TYR A 645 -30.27 -5.29 25.99
CA TYR A 645 -29.48 -4.10 25.61
C TYR A 645 -30.40 -2.97 25.13
N THR A 646 -31.39 -3.26 24.30
CA THR A 646 -32.35 -2.26 23.80
C THR A 646 -33.30 -1.75 24.88
N GLN A 647 -33.54 -2.55 25.91
CA GLN A 647 -34.32 -2.14 27.11
C GLN A 647 -33.46 -1.43 28.17
N GLU A 648 -32.20 -1.14 27.87
CA GLU A 648 -31.22 -0.52 28.76
C GLU A 648 -30.87 -1.35 30.02
N ASP A 649 -31.27 -2.62 30.09
CA ASP A 649 -30.82 -3.55 31.14
C ASP A 649 -29.46 -4.14 30.78
N PHE A 650 -28.43 -3.31 30.82
CA PHE A 650 -27.07 -3.65 30.42
C PHE A 650 -26.46 -4.75 31.29
N ASN A 651 -26.85 -4.87 32.56
CA ASN A 651 -26.34 -5.90 33.46
C ASN A 651 -26.78 -7.30 33.04
N GLN A 652 -28.07 -7.47 32.70
CA GLN A 652 -28.59 -8.75 32.20
C GLN A 652 -28.02 -9.06 30.83
N ALA A 653 -27.92 -8.08 29.96
CA ALA A 653 -27.29 -8.25 28.65
C ALA A 653 -25.83 -8.72 28.79
N LYS A 654 -25.03 -8.08 29.66
CA LYS A 654 -23.63 -8.45 29.93
C LYS A 654 -23.50 -9.90 30.46
N LEU A 655 -24.38 -10.29 31.39
CA LEU A 655 -24.38 -11.66 31.94
C LEU A 655 -24.61 -12.70 30.86
N LEU A 656 -25.54 -12.48 29.94
CA LEU A 656 -25.85 -13.39 28.84
C LEU A 656 -24.71 -13.46 27.82
N VAL A 657 -24.14 -12.31 27.45
CA VAL A 657 -22.98 -12.27 26.55
C VAL A 657 -21.80 -13.02 27.15
N SER A 658 -21.45 -12.75 28.42
CA SER A 658 -20.35 -13.43 29.11
C SER A 658 -20.56 -14.93 29.19
N ARG A 659 -21.80 -15.39 29.48
CA ARG A 659 -22.15 -16.82 29.50
C ARG A 659 -21.98 -17.45 28.12
N GLY A 660 -22.43 -16.78 27.07
CA GLY A 660 -22.29 -17.27 25.69
C GLY A 660 -20.83 -17.43 25.28
N LEU A 661 -20.02 -16.42 25.56
CA LEU A 661 -18.59 -16.45 25.20
C LEU A 661 -17.78 -17.43 26.04
N GLN A 662 -18.10 -17.60 27.33
CA GLN A 662 -17.46 -18.59 28.18
C GLN A 662 -17.77 -20.03 27.75
N GLN A 663 -18.99 -20.28 27.29
CA GLN A 663 -19.47 -21.62 26.94
C GLN A 663 -19.06 -22.00 25.50
N TYR A 664 -18.90 -21.03 24.61
CA TYR A 664 -18.63 -21.23 23.19
C TYR A 664 -17.67 -20.15 22.64
N PRO A 665 -16.37 -20.19 23.01
CA PRO A 665 -15.42 -19.14 22.67
C PRO A 665 -15.07 -19.08 21.17
N ASP A 666 -15.10 -20.20 20.45
CA ASP A 666 -14.60 -20.35 19.07
C ASP A 666 -15.71 -20.74 18.08
N ASN A 667 -16.75 -19.93 17.98
CA ASN A 667 -17.84 -20.14 17.02
C ASN A 667 -18.00 -18.89 16.14
N GLU A 668 -18.48 -19.06 14.90
CA GLU A 668 -18.72 -17.95 13.95
C GLU A 668 -19.63 -16.84 14.50
N PHE A 669 -20.54 -17.16 15.45
CA PHE A 669 -21.41 -16.18 16.09
C PHE A 669 -20.80 -15.57 17.36
N SER A 670 -19.68 -16.08 17.83
CA SER A 670 -19.00 -15.54 19.02
C SER A 670 -18.52 -14.11 18.79
N ASP A 671 -18.12 -13.76 17.58
CA ASP A 671 -17.69 -12.39 17.23
C ASP A 671 -18.84 -11.39 17.32
N GLN A 672 -20.03 -11.79 16.91
CA GLN A 672 -21.24 -10.97 17.07
C GLN A 672 -21.56 -10.69 18.54
N LEU A 673 -21.44 -11.73 19.38
CA LEU A 673 -21.58 -11.58 20.83
C LEU A 673 -20.48 -10.70 21.44
N ARG A 674 -19.23 -10.83 20.98
CA ARG A 674 -18.11 -9.97 21.41
C ARG A 674 -18.41 -8.50 21.10
N ILE A 675 -18.84 -8.19 19.88
CA ILE A 675 -19.23 -6.83 19.51
C ILE A 675 -20.38 -6.31 20.40
N LEU A 676 -21.39 -7.14 20.66
CA LEU A 676 -22.47 -6.73 21.57
C LEU A 676 -21.95 -6.49 22.99
N GLY A 677 -21.01 -7.33 23.47
CA GLY A 677 -20.34 -7.14 24.75
C GLY A 677 -19.60 -5.81 24.83
N ILE A 678 -18.86 -5.47 23.80
CA ILE A 678 -18.14 -4.18 23.68
C ILE A 678 -19.13 -3.01 23.70
N LEU A 679 -20.25 -3.09 23.00
CA LEU A 679 -21.30 -2.06 23.01
C LEU A 679 -21.89 -1.90 24.44
N ILE A 680 -22.13 -3.02 25.15
CA ILE A 680 -22.66 -3.03 26.50
C ILE A 680 -21.65 -2.43 27.47
N ASP A 681 -20.39 -2.85 27.40
CA ASP A 681 -19.30 -2.36 28.24
C ASP A 681 -19.05 -0.86 28.03
N GLY A 682 -19.17 -0.39 26.79
CA GLY A 682 -19.14 1.03 26.48
C GLY A 682 -20.26 1.84 27.14
N LYS A 683 -21.44 1.23 27.35
CA LYS A 683 -22.55 1.87 28.06
C LYS A 683 -22.36 1.85 29.57
N ILE A 684 -21.79 0.78 30.13
CA ILE A 684 -21.60 0.62 31.61
C ILE A 684 -20.33 1.36 32.08
N GLU A 685 -19.23 1.17 31.38
CA GLU A 685 -17.88 1.57 31.81
C GLU A 685 -17.33 2.78 31.03
N GLY A 686 -18.07 3.28 30.06
CA GLY A 686 -17.76 4.51 29.35
C GLY A 686 -16.94 4.34 28.06
N GLN A 687 -16.71 5.49 27.41
CA GLN A 687 -16.16 5.52 26.05
C GLN A 687 -14.73 4.97 25.94
N TYR A 688 -13.91 5.17 26.98
CA TYR A 688 -12.53 4.68 26.98
C TYR A 688 -12.47 3.16 26.90
N LYS A 689 -13.24 2.47 27.73
CA LYS A 689 -13.35 1.02 27.74
C LYS A 689 -13.85 0.51 26.39
N TYR A 690 -14.85 1.18 25.84
CA TYR A 690 -15.40 0.92 24.53
C TYR A 690 -14.33 0.97 23.40
N GLN A 691 -13.53 2.03 23.35
CA GLN A 691 -12.47 2.19 22.35
C GLN A 691 -11.36 1.15 22.53
N TYR A 692 -10.97 0.88 23.77
CA TYR A 692 -9.97 -0.13 24.10
C TYR A 692 -10.40 -1.52 23.65
N GLU A 693 -11.62 -1.93 23.96
CA GLU A 693 -12.14 -3.25 23.58
C GLU A 693 -12.37 -3.39 22.08
N LEU A 694 -12.77 -2.32 21.40
CA LEU A 694 -12.84 -2.32 19.94
C LEU A 694 -11.44 -2.54 19.32
N GLN A 695 -10.44 -1.85 19.86
CA GLN A 695 -9.06 -2.03 19.40
C GLN A 695 -8.57 -3.45 19.68
N GLN A 696 -8.82 -4.01 20.85
CA GLN A 696 -8.48 -5.40 21.17
C GLN A 696 -9.22 -6.40 20.27
N PHE A 697 -10.46 -6.12 19.91
CA PHE A 697 -11.20 -6.95 18.96
C PHE A 697 -10.56 -6.95 17.56
N ILE A 698 -10.20 -5.76 17.07
CA ILE A 698 -9.54 -5.58 15.76
C ILE A 698 -8.19 -6.32 15.71
N GLU A 699 -7.39 -6.23 16.79
CA GLU A 699 -6.08 -6.87 16.87
C GLU A 699 -6.17 -8.40 16.99
N ASN A 700 -7.13 -8.91 17.77
CA ASN A 700 -7.22 -10.34 18.08
C ASN A 700 -8.07 -11.15 17.08
N TYR A 701 -8.92 -10.50 16.29
CA TYR A 701 -9.84 -11.16 15.35
C TYR A 701 -9.78 -10.54 13.94
N PRO A 702 -8.60 -10.55 13.28
CA PRO A 702 -8.42 -9.94 11.96
C PRO A 702 -9.23 -10.60 10.85
N GLU A 703 -9.61 -11.87 11.02
CA GLU A 703 -10.44 -12.66 10.09
C GLU A 703 -11.95 -12.48 10.32
N SER A 704 -12.35 -11.69 11.30
CA SER A 704 -13.75 -11.54 11.65
C SER A 704 -14.53 -10.74 10.59
N LYS A 705 -15.69 -11.25 10.19
CA LYS A 705 -16.65 -10.53 9.32
C LYS A 705 -17.14 -9.18 9.89
N TYR A 706 -16.90 -8.93 11.18
CA TYR A 706 -17.23 -7.67 11.84
C TYR A 706 -16.05 -6.70 11.97
N LEU A 707 -14.92 -7.00 11.32
CA LEU A 707 -13.72 -6.17 11.39
C LEU A 707 -13.97 -4.74 10.89
N GLU A 708 -14.57 -4.58 9.71
CA GLU A 708 -14.93 -3.25 9.15
C GLU A 708 -15.91 -2.51 10.05
N TYR A 709 -16.89 -3.23 10.60
CA TYR A 709 -17.86 -2.64 11.52
C TYR A 709 -17.17 -2.14 12.81
N ALA A 710 -16.27 -2.94 13.39
CA ALA A 710 -15.50 -2.55 14.57
C ALA A 710 -14.60 -1.34 14.30
N ASN A 711 -13.93 -1.28 13.16
CA ASN A 711 -13.17 -0.11 12.74
C ASN A 711 -14.05 1.14 12.60
N SER A 712 -15.19 1.03 11.94
CA SER A 712 -16.12 2.16 11.77
C SER A 712 -16.66 2.69 13.12
N LEU A 713 -16.92 1.80 14.06
CA LEU A 713 -17.34 2.19 15.43
C LEU A 713 -16.21 2.88 16.21
N LEU A 714 -14.97 2.39 16.06
CA LEU A 714 -13.80 2.98 16.70
C LEU A 714 -13.53 4.39 16.17
N ASP A 715 -13.57 4.57 14.86
CA ASP A 715 -13.37 5.86 14.21
C ASP A 715 -14.49 6.85 14.56
N ALA A 716 -15.75 6.41 14.52
CA ALA A 716 -16.89 7.24 14.93
C ALA A 716 -16.78 7.68 16.40
N SER A 717 -16.32 6.78 17.27
CA SER A 717 -16.12 7.09 18.69
C SER A 717 -14.98 8.09 18.90
N ARG A 718 -13.88 7.98 18.16
CA ARG A 718 -12.75 8.93 18.20
C ARG A 718 -13.16 10.30 17.69
N ASP A 719 -13.89 10.37 16.58
CA ASP A 719 -14.38 11.61 16.00
C ASP A 719 -15.36 12.35 16.92
N PHE A 720 -16.28 11.61 17.55
CA PHE A 720 -17.22 12.18 18.51
C PHE A 720 -16.49 12.83 19.68
N LYS A 721 -15.51 12.14 20.26
CA LYS A 721 -14.72 12.65 21.39
C LYS A 721 -13.86 13.84 21.00
N THR A 722 -13.25 13.81 19.84
CA THR A 722 -12.47 14.93 19.31
C THR A 722 -13.32 16.19 19.18
N LYS A 723 -14.54 16.05 18.65
CA LYS A 723 -15.50 17.17 18.55
C LYS A 723 -15.97 17.68 19.93
N GLU A 724 -16.15 16.79 20.90
CA GLU A 724 -16.53 17.16 22.26
C GLU A 724 -15.42 17.95 22.98
N LEU A 725 -14.16 17.46 22.88
CA LEU A 725 -13.00 18.14 23.47
C LEU A 725 -12.73 19.51 22.84
N GLN A 726 -12.92 19.63 21.53
CA GLN A 726 -12.84 20.92 20.83
C GLN A 726 -13.90 21.92 21.34
N ARG A 727 -15.09 21.44 21.67
CA ARG A 727 -16.16 22.29 22.27
C ARG A 727 -15.82 22.74 23.71
N LYS A 728 -15.13 21.90 24.47
CA LYS A 728 -14.73 22.19 25.87
C LYS A 728 -13.46 23.06 26.01
N GLY A 729 -12.76 23.39 24.90
CA GLY A 729 -11.61 24.29 24.89
C GLY A 729 -10.30 23.68 25.38
N ALA A 730 -10.15 22.36 25.38
CA ALA A 730 -8.92 21.59 25.66
C ALA A 730 -8.12 22.02 26.91
N GLN A 731 -8.78 22.49 27.96
CA GLN A 731 -8.16 22.79 29.27
C GLN A 731 -8.39 21.64 30.25
N TYR A 732 -7.35 21.30 31.04
CA TYR A 732 -7.51 20.36 32.14
C TYR A 732 -8.41 20.92 33.21
N ILE A 733 -9.36 20.12 33.67
CA ILE A 733 -10.36 20.53 34.65
C ILE A 733 -10.33 19.55 35.83
N ALA A 734 -10.48 20.08 37.08
CA ALA A 734 -10.48 19.28 38.29
C ALA A 734 -11.88 18.69 38.54
N TYR A 735 -12.16 17.53 37.99
CA TYR A 735 -13.37 16.73 38.19
C TYR A 735 -13.14 15.70 39.30
N PHE A 736 -13.21 16.10 40.59
CA PHE A 736 -12.89 15.22 41.73
C PHE A 736 -13.96 14.18 42.04
N ASP A 737 -15.13 14.35 41.50
CA ASP A 737 -16.32 13.50 41.64
C ASP A 737 -16.47 12.45 40.55
N GLN A 738 -15.55 12.45 39.58
CA GLN A 738 -15.51 11.48 38.51
C GLN A 738 -14.53 10.32 38.81
N PRO A 739 -14.69 9.16 38.19
CA PRO A 739 -13.72 8.08 38.28
C PRO A 739 -12.33 8.50 37.80
N HIS A 740 -11.31 7.97 38.47
CA HIS A 740 -9.92 8.27 38.21
C HIS A 740 -9.13 7.03 37.74
N PHE A 741 -8.05 7.28 37.03
CA PHE A 741 -7.04 6.32 36.64
C PHE A 741 -5.71 6.68 37.28
N PHE A 742 -4.91 5.68 37.59
CA PHE A 742 -3.50 5.90 37.88
C PHE A 742 -2.70 5.62 36.59
N ILE A 743 -1.81 6.54 36.24
CA ILE A 743 -0.95 6.46 35.05
C ILE A 743 0.49 6.36 35.48
N PHE A 744 1.22 5.43 34.86
CA PHE A 744 2.65 5.30 34.96
C PHE A 744 3.29 5.38 33.56
N VAL A 745 4.14 6.39 33.35
CA VAL A 745 4.81 6.64 32.06
C VAL A 745 6.23 6.10 32.10
N TYR A 746 6.59 5.35 31.08
CA TYR A 746 7.91 4.72 30.98
C TYR A 746 8.41 4.71 29.51
N PRO A 747 9.76 4.65 29.30
CA PRO A 747 10.34 4.61 27.95
C PRO A 747 9.93 3.36 27.20
N ASN A 748 9.56 3.52 25.92
CA ASN A 748 9.25 2.41 25.03
C ASN A 748 10.54 1.75 24.48
N LEU A 749 11.37 1.23 25.37
CA LEU A 749 12.67 0.60 25.05
C LEU A 749 12.64 -0.87 25.47
N GLY A 750 12.82 -1.78 24.52
CA GLY A 750 13.07 -3.22 24.63
C GLY A 750 12.57 -3.92 25.91
N SER A 751 13.42 -3.97 26.91
CA SER A 751 13.14 -4.68 28.17
C SER A 751 12.09 -4.01 29.08
N PHE A 752 11.83 -2.70 28.95
CA PHE A 752 10.86 -1.99 29.78
C PHE A 752 9.42 -2.29 29.37
N ALA A 753 9.18 -2.60 28.11
CA ALA A 753 7.84 -2.87 27.59
C ALA A 753 7.19 -4.10 28.25
N GLU A 754 7.97 -5.10 28.63
CA GLU A 754 7.50 -6.30 29.33
C GLU A 754 7.66 -6.18 30.85
N LEU A 755 8.75 -5.59 31.31
CA LEU A 755 9.10 -5.55 32.73
C LEU A 755 8.20 -4.63 33.54
N ILE A 756 7.94 -3.40 33.08
CA ILE A 756 7.18 -2.39 33.85
C ILE A 756 5.72 -2.80 34.04
N PRO A 757 4.99 -3.24 33.00
CA PRO A 757 3.62 -3.73 33.20
C PRO A 757 3.53 -4.89 34.18
N ALA A 758 4.46 -5.87 34.10
CA ALA A 758 4.50 -7.00 35.01
C ALA A 758 4.79 -6.60 36.46
N LEU A 759 5.67 -5.62 36.70
CA LEU A 759 5.95 -5.10 38.03
C LEU A 759 4.73 -4.42 38.67
N ILE A 760 4.01 -3.61 37.88
CA ILE A 760 2.81 -2.93 38.36
C ILE A 760 1.68 -3.94 38.63
N GLU A 761 1.52 -4.94 37.76
CA GLU A 761 0.54 -6.00 37.95
C GLU A 761 0.84 -6.85 39.20
N ASN A 762 2.10 -7.20 39.44
CA ASN A 762 2.52 -7.89 40.65
C ASN A 762 2.27 -7.03 41.89
N PHE A 763 2.58 -5.73 41.86
CA PHE A 763 2.30 -4.81 42.95
C PHE A 763 0.79 -4.76 43.29
N ILE A 764 -0.07 -4.71 42.26
CA ILE A 764 -1.52 -4.73 42.44
C ILE A 764 -1.96 -6.06 43.08
N ASN A 765 -1.47 -7.19 42.58
CA ASN A 765 -1.81 -8.50 43.11
C ASN A 765 -1.35 -8.72 44.57
N GLU A 766 -0.21 -8.16 44.96
CA GLU A 766 0.30 -8.25 46.33
C GLU A 766 -0.41 -7.32 47.32
N LYS A 767 -0.67 -6.07 46.95
CA LYS A 767 -1.14 -5.03 47.87
C LYS A 767 -2.63 -4.72 47.74
N TYR A 768 -3.22 -4.97 46.53
CA TYR A 768 -4.58 -4.56 46.20
C TYR A 768 -5.45 -5.71 45.63
N ALA A 769 -5.10 -6.97 45.90
CA ALA A 769 -5.78 -8.17 45.35
C ALA A 769 -7.31 -8.16 45.53
N ASN A 770 -7.83 -7.51 46.56
CA ASN A 770 -9.26 -7.45 46.85
C ASN A 770 -10.01 -6.33 46.09
N GLN A 771 -9.32 -5.45 45.39
CA GLN A 771 -9.93 -4.26 44.75
C GLN A 771 -10.24 -4.43 43.28
N ASN A 772 -9.97 -5.60 42.69
CA ASN A 772 -10.28 -5.98 41.31
C ASN A 772 -9.71 -4.96 40.27
N LEU A 773 -8.56 -4.35 40.58
CA LEU A 773 -7.92 -3.36 39.72
C LEU A 773 -7.37 -4.07 38.48
N LYS A 774 -7.51 -3.44 37.32
CA LYS A 774 -7.00 -3.96 36.03
C LYS A 774 -5.97 -3.01 35.46
N THR A 775 -4.97 -3.58 34.80
CA THR A 775 -3.96 -2.81 34.08
C THR A 775 -4.22 -2.78 32.57
N GLY A 776 -3.88 -1.69 31.92
CA GLY A 776 -3.88 -1.56 30.47
C GLY A 776 -2.59 -0.89 30.00
N ASN A 777 -2.00 -1.39 28.91
CA ASN A 777 -0.78 -0.83 28.33
C ASN A 777 -1.13 -0.06 27.06
N LEU A 778 -0.63 1.16 26.94
CA LEU A 778 -0.90 2.04 25.81
C LEU A 778 0.40 2.71 25.34
N LEU A 779 0.56 2.88 24.03
CA LEU A 779 1.63 3.67 23.47
C LEU A 779 1.27 5.16 23.58
N LEU A 780 2.07 5.93 24.32
CA LEU A 780 1.86 7.38 24.42
C LEU A 780 2.37 8.11 23.17
N ASN A 781 3.62 7.84 22.78
CA ASN A 781 4.29 8.33 21.58
C ASN A 781 5.45 7.40 21.19
N GLU A 782 6.23 7.73 20.19
CA GLU A 782 7.34 6.88 19.71
C GLU A 782 8.37 6.54 20.81
N GLY A 783 8.54 7.40 21.81
CA GLY A 783 9.54 7.22 22.87
C GLY A 783 8.98 6.67 24.19
N PHE A 784 7.68 6.76 24.44
CA PHE A 784 7.09 6.46 25.75
C PHE A 784 5.81 5.64 25.63
N SER A 785 5.68 4.70 26.56
CA SER A 785 4.47 3.92 26.83
C SER A 785 3.91 4.26 28.21
N ILE A 786 2.65 3.93 28.43
CA ILE A 786 1.97 4.12 29.70
C ILE A 786 1.33 2.82 30.17
N VAL A 787 1.45 2.55 31.48
CA VAL A 787 0.56 1.61 32.16
C VAL A 787 -0.56 2.43 32.80
N LEU A 788 -1.77 2.05 32.51
CA LEU A 788 -2.98 2.61 33.09
C LEU A 788 -3.56 1.60 34.06
N VAL A 789 -3.82 2.01 35.30
CA VAL A 789 -4.53 1.21 36.30
C VAL A 789 -5.94 1.79 36.44
N ASN A 790 -6.93 0.97 36.21
CA ASN A 790 -8.33 1.37 36.25
C ASN A 790 -9.16 0.48 37.18
N LYS A 791 -10.23 0.88 37.68
CA LYS A 791 -10.88 2.21 37.78
C LYS A 791 -11.04 2.50 39.24
N PHE A 792 -10.69 3.70 39.70
CA PHE A 792 -10.96 4.16 41.05
C PHE A 792 -12.22 5.02 41.02
N GLU A 793 -13.19 4.71 41.86
CA GLU A 793 -14.46 5.43 41.82
C GLU A 793 -14.34 6.86 42.34
N THR A 794 -13.36 7.10 43.20
CA THR A 794 -13.13 8.42 43.81
C THR A 794 -11.68 8.89 43.65
N LYS A 795 -11.49 10.23 43.74
CA LYS A 795 -10.16 10.84 43.83
C LYS A 795 -9.35 10.26 44.98
N ASP A 796 -9.95 10.08 46.13
CA ASP A 796 -9.24 9.68 47.35
C ASP A 796 -8.71 8.23 47.23
N GLU A 797 -9.46 7.33 46.63
CA GLU A 797 -9.01 5.97 46.35
C GLU A 797 -7.82 5.95 45.36
N ALA A 798 -7.91 6.75 44.30
CA ALA A 798 -6.83 6.84 43.33
C ALA A 798 -5.58 7.49 43.92
N MET A 799 -5.73 8.50 44.75
CA MET A 799 -4.59 9.12 45.46
C MET A 799 -4.00 8.21 46.53
N GLN A 800 -4.80 7.43 47.22
CA GLN A 800 -4.31 6.42 48.17
C GLN A 800 -3.46 5.36 47.43
N PHE A 801 -3.89 4.94 46.25
CA PHE A 801 -3.10 4.05 45.40
C PHE A 801 -1.80 4.73 44.96
N TYR A 802 -1.86 5.99 44.52
CA TYR A 802 -0.69 6.78 44.09
C TYR A 802 0.34 6.91 45.21
N GLU A 803 -0.10 7.24 46.46
CA GLU A 803 0.77 7.34 47.63
C GLU A 803 1.35 5.97 47.99
N GLY A 804 0.50 4.94 48.02
CA GLY A 804 0.94 3.55 48.30
C GLY A 804 1.95 3.03 47.30
N PHE A 805 1.78 3.40 46.02
CA PHE A 805 2.75 3.04 44.98
C PHE A 805 4.09 3.77 45.17
N ASN A 806 4.07 5.08 45.37
CA ASN A 806 5.28 5.89 45.51
C ASN A 806 6.03 5.66 46.86
N THR A 807 5.37 5.12 47.88
CA THR A 807 5.99 4.75 49.16
C THR A 807 6.39 3.26 49.23
N SER A 808 6.12 2.49 48.15
CA SER A 808 6.44 1.08 48.13
C SER A 808 7.94 0.83 47.83
N ASP A 809 8.48 -0.27 48.39
CA ASP A 809 9.83 -0.74 48.11
C ASP A 809 9.95 -1.37 46.69
N LEU A 810 9.15 -0.92 45.75
CA LEU A 810 9.17 -1.45 44.37
C LEU A 810 10.51 -1.12 43.72
N MET A 811 11.32 -2.12 43.42
CA MET A 811 12.59 -1.94 42.71
C MET A 811 12.33 -1.61 41.25
N LEU A 812 12.07 -0.35 40.95
CA LEU A 812 12.09 0.16 39.58
C LEU A 812 13.54 0.14 39.08
N PRO A 813 13.77 -0.18 37.79
CA PRO A 813 15.10 -0.14 37.21
C PRO A 813 15.73 1.24 37.40
N GLN A 814 16.84 1.34 38.14
CA GLN A 814 17.57 2.58 38.30
C GLN A 814 18.53 2.76 37.14
N ASP A 815 18.17 3.63 36.23
CA ASP A 815 19.09 4.18 35.24
C ASP A 815 19.09 5.70 35.39
N GLU A 816 20.26 6.29 35.62
CA GLU A 816 20.44 7.74 35.89
C GLU A 816 19.88 8.64 34.76
N LYS A 817 19.57 8.07 33.60
CA LYS A 817 19.02 8.78 32.43
C LYS A 817 17.52 8.65 32.24
N ILE A 818 16.82 7.87 33.07
CA ILE A 818 15.42 7.55 32.89
C ILE A 818 14.62 8.15 34.03
N ASN A 819 13.73 9.08 33.70
CA ASN A 819 12.80 9.67 34.66
C ASN A 819 11.40 9.04 34.42
N PHE A 820 10.93 8.26 35.40
CA PHE A 820 9.59 7.73 35.37
C PHE A 820 8.62 8.78 35.93
N GLU A 821 7.47 8.91 35.28
CA GLU A 821 6.43 9.85 35.71
C GLU A 821 5.19 9.06 36.09
N ASN A 822 4.53 9.44 37.20
CA ASN A 822 3.24 8.87 37.54
C ASN A 822 2.30 9.93 38.11
N PHE A 823 1.03 9.75 37.91
CA PHE A 823 -0.02 10.68 38.35
C PHE A 823 -1.40 10.03 38.28
N VAL A 824 -2.35 10.69 38.95
CA VAL A 824 -3.75 10.32 38.88
C VAL A 824 -4.49 11.25 37.92
N ILE A 825 -5.41 10.73 37.15
CA ILE A 825 -6.09 11.48 36.08
C ILE A 825 -7.54 11.01 35.92
N THR A 826 -8.44 11.92 35.61
CA THR A 826 -9.80 11.57 35.19
C THR A 826 -9.87 11.18 33.73
N GLU A 827 -10.91 10.48 33.33
CA GLU A 827 -11.09 10.02 31.92
C GLU A 827 -11.03 11.20 30.95
N ASP A 828 -11.73 12.28 31.20
CA ASP A 828 -11.74 13.46 30.31
C ASP A 828 -10.37 14.11 30.17
N ASN A 829 -9.65 14.26 31.26
CA ASN A 829 -8.29 14.81 31.25
C ASN A 829 -7.30 13.85 30.59
N PHE A 830 -7.50 12.54 30.76
CA PHE A 830 -6.67 11.55 30.09
C PHE A 830 -6.81 11.65 28.56
N GLN A 831 -8.00 11.87 28.04
CA GLN A 831 -8.23 12.08 26.62
C GLN A 831 -7.46 13.29 26.08
N ILE A 832 -7.46 14.40 26.83
CA ILE A 832 -6.69 15.61 26.49
C ILE A 832 -5.20 15.29 26.49
N LEU A 833 -4.70 14.61 27.52
CA LEU A 833 -3.30 14.19 27.63
C LEU A 833 -2.90 13.26 26.49
N TYR A 834 -3.72 12.26 26.20
CA TYR A 834 -3.43 11.28 25.15
C TYR A 834 -3.46 11.88 23.74
N GLN A 835 -4.27 12.90 23.50
CA GLN A 835 -4.26 13.65 22.24
C GLN A 835 -3.06 14.61 22.11
N THR A 836 -2.73 15.29 23.20
CA THR A 836 -1.61 16.26 23.19
C THR A 836 -0.25 15.56 23.23
N LYS A 837 -0.20 14.29 23.68
CA LYS A 837 1.01 13.47 23.86
C LYS A 837 2.08 14.09 24.77
N LYS A 838 1.72 15.11 25.56
CA LYS A 838 2.61 15.89 26.45
C LYS A 838 2.19 15.76 27.90
N THR A 839 3.02 15.08 28.70
CA THR A 839 2.77 14.88 30.14
C THR A 839 3.05 16.13 30.97
N GLU A 840 3.99 16.98 30.55
CA GLU A 840 4.47 18.14 31.31
C GLU A 840 3.35 19.10 31.77
N ASN A 841 2.38 19.38 30.87
CA ASN A 841 1.27 20.29 31.17
C ASN A 841 0.31 19.67 32.17
N TYR A 842 0.08 18.36 32.08
CA TYR A 842 -0.78 17.67 33.02
C TYR A 842 -0.08 17.49 34.37
N LEU A 843 1.19 17.22 34.41
CA LEU A 843 1.96 17.13 35.67
C LEU A 843 1.94 18.44 36.47
N LYS A 844 1.99 19.60 35.79
CA LYS A 844 1.78 20.90 36.49
C LYS A 844 0.39 21.00 37.11
N PHE A 845 -0.63 20.67 36.31
CA PHE A 845 -2.02 20.65 36.76
C PHE A 845 -2.23 19.64 37.91
N PHE A 846 -1.63 18.44 37.82
CA PHE A 846 -1.72 17.42 38.85
C PHE A 846 -1.08 17.88 40.15
N LYS A 847 0.10 18.46 40.11
CA LYS A 847 0.77 19.01 41.28
C LYS A 847 -0.07 20.11 41.94
N GLU A 848 -0.61 21.03 41.17
CA GLU A 848 -1.39 22.15 41.64
C GLU A 848 -2.77 21.75 42.23
N LYS A 849 -3.41 20.70 41.70
CA LYS A 849 -4.79 20.35 42.06
C LYS A 849 -4.96 19.08 42.90
N TYR A 850 -3.94 18.19 42.89
CA TYR A 850 -4.03 16.90 43.59
C TYR A 850 -3.05 16.76 44.76
N THR A 851 -1.86 17.42 44.71
CA THR A 851 -0.83 17.25 45.72
C THR A 851 -0.61 18.50 46.60
N GLU A 852 -1.13 19.67 46.22
CA GLU A 852 -1.27 20.86 47.07
C GLU A 852 -2.67 20.89 47.71
#